data_e88ce219a49fa96ab88d8eec6969a3c1
#
_entry.id   e88ce219a49fa96ab88d8eec6969a3c1
#
_cell.length_a   1.000
_cell.length_b   1.000
_cell.length_c   1.000
_cell.angle_alpha   90.00
_cell.angle_beta   90.00
_cell.angle_gamma   90.00
#
_symmetry.space_group_name_H-M   'P 1'
#
loop_
_entity.id
_entity.type
_entity.pdbx_description
1 polymer ?
#
loop_
_entity_poly.entity_id
_entity_poly.type
_entity_poly.pdbx_seq_one_letter_code
_entity_poly.pdbx_strand_id
1 'polypeptide(L)'
;MSDAKAWAAADDAHRLIAKALAGLVAEDPTIPPHPYLSRHLADHAARGNVLDDAHVPLAVLPWESSKNVRTLLRQAGAGQHQDWLEAWAVIEPFVRDADPDSRLTSLHLAHHAATRRRTPLAGLPAARRGLAGSRITPLWSDWTVPGNVLAVSDILVESLAHTTTSDGRNLLISGDSHGTIRMWETHGVPFGVPLHTYGGAIQHLLPLQADLFVSGGTDGAVRVWDTLRGRLLAEPVRRPRTWVSGLTLHTPADAPQCILVAHSDGRLTALDTATFQPVDTPLPDLDAAPAILTGIGLAETDGMALAIAQGRQVCVWRPGQDVVRTEQHQDEVRAVVDLPVPGRYATCDDSGHIGFWDAATGRRTAAATPSPAGSVIALAALLVDGEQAVVSAGIDHTLRVWNADTGHPIGGALEGHTAPPLALTELPGDSQALVVSAGADKTLRRWKLAGHGSRPARVVRRPVTAAALPSWAIAAPSLLIAVADEAGTALWNAETGRHVRLPAGESTVTAFAWATVCGDPLLLTAHSDAGIRIWSLDAGNGGAPGSRGKLVNHSIPVQAMEAFTDGERTLLATGSGDGSVRLWDLGRQRQLARWDDHMLSVRDIAVLDTEDGALVVSAGADGTVRLWDPATGPSGRPPIHCGQQGVHTVATVPPRHGEAALIASGGEDGTVRLWDAATLRAAGDRFDAGDGPVTALVSFRTPAGRPCLAAAGPSGTIHVWDVTARTHLLRIVTGNPLSTLAIRRTSEPDAEHPVLLAAGTAGVCVFGVHLERY
;
A
#
# COMPACT_ATOMS: atom_id res chain seq x y z
N MET A 1 -11.68 3.08 49.28
CA MET A 1 -10.38 3.70 49.66
C MET A 1 -9.22 2.69 49.81
N SER A 2 -9.44 1.43 50.19
CA SER A 2 -8.40 0.39 50.25
C SER A 2 -7.88 0.00 48.84
N ASP A 3 -8.79 -0.15 47.91
CA ASP A 3 -8.46 -0.61 46.53
C ASP A 3 -7.64 0.44 45.80
N ALA A 4 -8.00 1.73 45.88
CA ALA A 4 -7.24 2.81 45.23
C ALA A 4 -5.79 2.91 45.74
N LYS A 5 -5.53 2.63 47.04
CA LYS A 5 -4.16 2.59 47.58
C LYS A 5 -3.39 1.33 47.12
N ALA A 6 -4.07 0.21 46.99
CA ALA A 6 -3.46 -1.02 46.47
C ALA A 6 -3.08 -0.89 45.00
N TRP A 7 -3.92 -0.25 44.17
CA TRP A 7 -3.65 0.05 42.78
C TRP A 7 -2.48 1.02 42.60
N ALA A 8 -2.45 2.13 43.37
CA ALA A 8 -1.34 3.07 43.34
C ALA A 8 0.00 2.43 43.72
N ALA A 9 0.00 1.52 44.70
CA ALA A 9 1.21 0.76 45.07
C ALA A 9 1.66 -0.23 44.01
N ALA A 10 0.73 -0.82 43.23
CA ALA A 10 1.06 -1.67 42.11
C ALA A 10 1.66 -0.88 40.94
N ASP A 11 1.12 0.30 40.65
CA ASP A 11 1.65 1.18 39.57
C ASP A 11 3.07 1.67 39.94
N ASP A 12 3.33 2.04 41.20
CA ASP A 12 4.67 2.41 41.64
C ASP A 12 5.67 1.25 41.55
N ALA A 13 5.24 0.01 41.86
CA ALA A 13 6.08 -1.17 41.69
C ALA A 13 6.42 -1.41 40.20
N HIS A 14 5.45 -1.31 39.29
CA HIS A 14 5.68 -1.46 37.86
C HIS A 14 6.59 -0.36 37.31
N ARG A 15 6.47 0.88 37.78
CA ARG A 15 7.37 1.99 37.43
C ARG A 15 8.82 1.71 37.81
N LEU A 16 9.04 1.24 39.05
CA LEU A 16 10.38 0.88 39.54
C LEU A 16 10.97 -0.31 38.73
N ILE A 17 10.15 -1.31 38.42
CA ILE A 17 10.55 -2.45 37.61
C ILE A 17 10.93 -1.95 36.19
N ALA A 18 10.10 -1.16 35.53
CA ALA A 18 10.39 -0.62 34.21
C ALA A 18 11.71 0.14 34.17
N LYS A 19 11.94 1.02 35.16
CA LYS A 19 13.20 1.77 35.28
C LYS A 19 14.41 0.87 35.47
N ALA A 20 14.30 -0.16 36.35
CA ALA A 20 15.38 -1.10 36.58
C ALA A 20 15.68 -1.93 35.33
N LEU A 21 14.65 -2.41 34.64
CA LEU A 21 14.78 -3.21 33.43
C LEU A 21 15.35 -2.38 32.26
N ALA A 22 14.94 -1.12 32.10
CA ALA A 22 15.51 -0.21 31.10
C ALA A 22 17.01 0.00 31.31
N GLY A 23 17.46 0.08 32.57
CA GLY A 23 18.90 0.17 32.89
C GLY A 23 19.73 -1.07 32.57
N LEU A 24 19.09 -2.21 32.24
CA LEU A 24 19.78 -3.45 31.80
C LEU A 24 19.89 -3.55 30.28
N VAL A 25 19.28 -2.63 29.54
CA VAL A 25 19.34 -2.63 28.08
C VAL A 25 20.67 -2.08 27.61
N ALA A 26 21.33 -2.78 26.70
CA ALA A 26 22.55 -2.25 26.06
C ALA A 26 22.22 -0.99 25.25
N GLU A 27 23.14 -0.04 25.18
CA GLU A 27 22.98 1.17 24.35
C GLU A 27 23.02 0.84 22.85
N ASP A 28 23.71 -0.23 22.47
CA ASP A 28 23.82 -0.69 21.10
C ASP A 28 22.60 -1.54 20.70
N PRO A 29 21.76 -1.06 19.77
CA PRO A 29 20.55 -1.77 19.35
C PRO A 29 20.81 -3.05 18.53
N THR A 30 22.04 -3.32 18.14
CA THR A 30 22.43 -4.58 17.46
C THR A 30 22.63 -5.72 18.43
N ILE A 31 22.77 -5.45 19.73
CA ILE A 31 22.93 -6.45 20.77
C ILE A 31 21.53 -6.93 21.20
N PRO A 32 21.20 -8.25 21.01
CA PRO A 32 19.92 -8.75 21.43
C PRO A 32 19.72 -8.62 22.95
N PRO A 33 18.65 -7.97 23.42
CA PRO A 33 18.35 -7.89 24.83
C PRO A 33 17.92 -9.26 25.36
N HIS A 34 17.95 -9.41 26.69
CA HIS A 34 17.38 -10.62 27.32
C HIS A 34 15.91 -10.82 26.88
N PRO A 35 15.45 -12.05 26.57
CA PRO A 35 14.09 -12.31 26.07
C PRO A 35 12.95 -11.75 26.95
N TYR A 36 13.17 -11.62 28.25
CA TYR A 36 12.22 -11.01 29.16
C TYR A 36 12.02 -9.51 28.85
N LEU A 37 13.10 -8.78 28.53
CA LEU A 37 13.06 -7.36 28.19
C LEU A 37 12.28 -7.13 26.90
N SER A 38 12.60 -7.89 25.86
CA SER A 38 11.92 -7.78 24.55
C SER A 38 10.42 -8.13 24.61
N ARG A 39 9.99 -8.87 25.64
CA ARG A 39 8.60 -9.31 25.78
C ARG A 39 7.78 -8.51 26.79
N HIS A 40 8.38 -8.03 27.87
CA HIS A 40 7.63 -7.52 29.03
C HIS A 40 7.98 -6.09 29.44
N LEU A 41 9.05 -5.49 28.91
CA LEU A 41 9.47 -4.15 29.33
C LEU A 41 8.39 -3.10 29.07
N ALA A 42 7.78 -3.12 27.88
CA ALA A 42 6.71 -2.19 27.52
C ALA A 42 5.45 -2.37 28.39
N ASP A 43 5.09 -3.60 28.76
CA ASP A 43 3.97 -3.88 29.67
C ASP A 43 4.22 -3.28 31.06
N HIS A 44 5.43 -3.41 31.59
CA HIS A 44 5.78 -2.80 32.88
C HIS A 44 5.77 -1.27 32.81
N ALA A 45 6.29 -0.68 31.73
CA ALA A 45 6.28 0.75 31.52
C ALA A 45 4.85 1.32 31.43
N ALA A 46 3.98 0.62 30.68
CA ALA A 46 2.57 1.02 30.56
C ALA A 46 1.81 0.93 31.88
N ARG A 47 1.93 -0.19 32.61
CA ARG A 47 1.30 -0.36 33.94
C ARG A 47 1.85 0.60 34.98
N GLY A 48 3.10 1.02 34.85
CA GLY A 48 3.71 2.05 35.71
C GLY A 48 3.39 3.48 35.30
N ASN A 49 2.59 3.68 34.25
CA ASN A 49 2.28 4.99 33.66
C ASN A 49 3.53 5.80 33.25
N VAL A 50 4.56 5.11 32.75
CA VAL A 50 5.85 5.66 32.30
C VAL A 50 6.24 5.08 30.92
N LEU A 51 5.27 4.94 30.01
CA LEU A 51 5.52 4.44 28.67
C LEU A 51 6.11 5.58 27.83
N ASP A 52 7.42 5.70 27.86
CA ASP A 52 8.21 6.68 27.11
C ASP A 52 9.53 6.09 26.61
N ASP A 53 10.27 6.84 25.80
CA ASP A 53 11.54 6.41 25.18
C ASP A 53 12.68 6.18 26.19
N ALA A 54 12.57 6.69 27.42
CA ALA A 54 13.54 6.46 28.49
C ALA A 54 13.32 5.11 29.18
N HIS A 55 12.06 4.66 29.31
CA HIS A 55 11.69 3.40 29.95
C HIS A 55 11.56 2.24 28.94
N VAL A 56 11.35 2.54 27.65
CA VAL A 56 11.42 1.57 26.55
C VAL A 56 12.41 2.09 25.51
N PRO A 57 13.73 1.91 25.74
CA PRO A 57 14.76 2.45 24.88
C PRO A 57 14.70 1.91 23.45
N LEU A 58 15.14 2.73 22.49
CA LEU A 58 15.27 2.36 21.09
C LEU A 58 15.92 0.98 20.88
N ALA A 59 16.93 0.65 21.67
CA ALA A 59 17.68 -0.60 21.53
C ALA A 59 16.83 -1.87 21.73
N VAL A 60 15.65 -1.78 22.36
CA VAL A 60 14.73 -2.91 22.55
C VAL A 60 13.77 -3.07 21.38
N LEU A 61 13.38 -1.97 20.72
CA LEU A 61 12.29 -1.96 19.73
C LEU A 61 12.52 -2.92 18.54
N PRO A 62 13.72 -3.04 17.93
CA PRO A 62 13.96 -4.01 16.85
C PRO A 62 13.77 -5.46 17.27
N TRP A 63 13.92 -5.76 18.57
CA TRP A 63 13.81 -7.09 19.17
C TRP A 63 12.47 -7.33 19.84
N GLU A 64 11.60 -6.34 19.84
CA GLU A 64 10.28 -6.40 20.49
C GLU A 64 9.47 -7.59 19.97
N SER A 65 9.00 -8.45 20.89
CA SER A 65 8.33 -9.70 20.58
C SER A 65 6.93 -9.82 21.18
N SER A 66 6.52 -8.87 22.06
CA SER A 66 5.19 -8.89 22.64
C SER A 66 4.10 -8.52 21.64
N LYS A 67 4.45 -7.74 20.62
CA LYS A 67 3.52 -7.15 19.63
C LYS A 67 2.49 -6.19 20.27
N ASN A 68 2.76 -5.73 21.48
CA ASN A 68 1.81 -4.95 22.30
C ASN A 68 2.14 -3.45 22.40
N VAL A 69 3.35 -3.02 22.05
CA VAL A 69 3.80 -1.62 22.20
C VAL A 69 2.81 -0.64 21.58
N ARG A 70 2.35 -0.94 20.39
CA ARG A 70 1.37 -0.11 19.68
C ARG A 70 0.03 0.00 20.41
N THR A 71 -0.43 -1.09 21.02
CA THR A 71 -1.66 -1.14 21.82
C THR A 71 -1.52 -0.32 23.08
N LEU A 72 -0.43 -0.57 23.81
CA LEU A 72 -0.12 0.11 25.07
C LEU A 72 0.00 1.63 24.85
N LEU A 73 0.66 2.05 23.77
CA LEU A 73 0.81 3.45 23.42
C LEU A 73 -0.54 4.13 23.12
N ARG A 74 -1.45 3.43 22.44
CA ARG A 74 -2.80 3.94 22.16
C ARG A 74 -3.68 4.04 23.41
N GLN A 75 -3.51 3.13 24.36
CA GLN A 75 -4.23 3.13 25.63
C GLN A 75 -3.70 4.23 26.57
N ALA A 76 -2.39 4.44 26.60
CA ALA A 76 -1.76 5.46 27.44
C ALA A 76 -2.04 6.91 26.97
N GLY A 77 -2.43 7.10 25.70
CA GLY A 77 -2.62 8.42 25.09
C GLY A 77 -1.30 9.11 24.72
N ALA A 78 -1.39 10.34 24.19
CA ALA A 78 -0.21 11.11 23.81
C ALA A 78 0.57 11.55 25.06
N GLY A 79 1.78 11.05 25.21
CA GLY A 79 2.72 11.41 26.26
C GLY A 79 3.85 12.32 25.74
N GLN A 80 4.69 12.80 26.66
CA GLN A 80 5.93 13.49 26.30
C GLN A 80 7.05 12.46 26.10
N HIS A 81 7.97 12.74 25.15
CA HIS A 81 9.15 11.89 24.87
C HIS A 81 8.82 10.45 24.42
N GLN A 82 7.93 10.33 23.43
CA GLN A 82 7.50 9.06 22.84
C GLN A 82 7.85 8.96 21.34
N ASP A 83 8.83 9.72 20.83
CA ASP A 83 9.10 9.85 19.40
C ASP A 83 9.47 8.52 18.74
N TRP A 84 10.27 7.69 19.41
CA TRP A 84 10.65 6.36 18.91
C TRP A 84 9.52 5.34 19.04
N LEU A 85 8.77 5.40 20.14
CA LEU A 85 7.60 4.54 20.34
C LEU A 85 6.49 4.85 19.32
N GLU A 86 6.25 6.14 19.03
CA GLU A 86 5.30 6.53 17.98
C GLU A 86 5.75 6.06 16.60
N ALA A 87 7.03 6.23 16.27
CA ALA A 87 7.58 5.73 15.02
C ALA A 87 7.47 4.21 14.92
N TRP A 88 7.76 3.48 16.01
CA TRP A 88 7.59 2.05 16.09
C TRP A 88 6.12 1.64 15.89
N ALA A 89 5.20 2.27 16.60
CA ALA A 89 3.78 1.97 16.49
C ALA A 89 3.22 2.13 15.08
N VAL A 90 3.82 2.98 14.27
CA VAL A 90 3.42 3.18 12.87
C VAL A 90 4.03 2.14 11.94
N ILE A 91 5.30 1.78 12.12
CA ILE A 91 6.01 0.87 11.20
C ILE A 91 5.87 -0.61 11.59
N GLU A 92 5.59 -0.92 12.85
CA GLU A 92 5.52 -2.29 13.39
C GLU A 92 4.66 -3.23 12.54
N PRO A 93 3.45 -2.87 12.06
CA PRO A 93 2.62 -3.79 11.26
C PRO A 93 3.30 -4.30 9.99
N PHE A 94 4.23 -3.53 9.45
CA PHE A 94 4.91 -3.83 8.19
C PHE A 94 6.22 -4.60 8.37
N VAL A 95 6.78 -4.59 9.60
CA VAL A 95 8.10 -5.18 9.88
C VAL A 95 8.05 -6.39 10.81
N ARG A 96 6.85 -6.92 11.10
CA ARG A 96 6.66 -8.04 12.05
C ARG A 96 7.55 -9.25 11.76
N ASP A 97 7.68 -9.59 10.48
CA ASP A 97 8.41 -10.75 10.01
C ASP A 97 9.80 -10.41 9.46
N ALA A 98 10.24 -9.16 9.64
CA ALA A 98 11.58 -8.73 9.25
C ALA A 98 12.61 -9.07 10.34
N ASP A 99 13.85 -9.24 9.91
CA ASP A 99 14.99 -9.38 10.82
C ASP A 99 15.25 -8.09 11.63
N PRO A 100 15.95 -8.15 12.77
CA PRO A 100 16.17 -6.99 13.62
C PRO A 100 16.90 -5.82 12.94
N ASP A 101 17.83 -6.07 12.03
CA ASP A 101 18.53 -5.02 11.28
C ASP A 101 17.59 -4.27 10.35
N SER A 102 16.74 -5.01 9.64
CA SER A 102 15.69 -4.44 8.78
C SER A 102 14.65 -3.66 9.59
N ARG A 103 14.27 -4.16 10.78
CA ARG A 103 13.38 -3.45 11.72
C ARG A 103 13.99 -2.15 12.21
N LEU A 104 15.25 -2.16 12.66
CA LEU A 104 15.96 -0.98 13.12
C LEU A 104 16.10 0.06 11.99
N THR A 105 16.46 -0.39 10.79
CA THR A 105 16.61 0.48 9.63
C THR A 105 15.29 1.14 9.23
N SER A 106 14.20 0.38 9.19
CA SER A 106 12.85 0.89 8.87
C SER A 106 12.32 1.82 9.97
N LEU A 107 12.57 1.51 11.23
CA LEU A 107 12.24 2.36 12.38
C LEU A 107 12.98 3.70 12.30
N HIS A 108 14.27 3.69 11.96
CA HIS A 108 15.06 4.91 11.80
C HIS A 108 14.48 5.82 10.71
N LEU A 109 14.09 5.23 9.57
CA LEU A 109 13.45 5.98 8.49
C LEU A 109 12.09 6.55 8.91
N ALA A 110 11.26 5.77 9.61
CA ALA A 110 9.96 6.21 10.11
C ALA A 110 10.09 7.35 11.14
N HIS A 111 11.02 7.23 12.07
CA HIS A 111 11.31 8.27 13.07
C HIS A 111 11.78 9.57 12.40
N HIS A 112 12.69 9.49 11.43
CA HIS A 112 13.12 10.66 10.68
C HIS A 112 11.95 11.31 9.92
N ALA A 113 11.08 10.54 9.30
CA ALA A 113 9.90 11.05 8.62
C ALA A 113 8.91 11.76 9.56
N ALA A 114 8.77 11.29 10.81
CA ALA A 114 7.89 11.88 11.81
C ALA A 114 8.46 13.17 12.41
N THR A 115 9.75 13.18 12.76
CA THR A 115 10.38 14.24 13.57
C THR A 115 11.00 15.37 12.76
N ARG A 116 11.50 15.09 11.53
CA ARG A 116 12.28 16.03 10.73
C ARG A 116 11.63 16.40 9.39
N ARG A 117 10.34 16.52 9.35
CA ARG A 117 9.64 17.00 8.15
C ARG A 117 10.15 18.37 7.73
N ARG A 118 10.72 18.45 6.52
CA ARG A 118 11.18 19.70 5.88
C ARG A 118 12.24 20.49 6.65
N THR A 119 12.93 19.88 7.60
CA THR A 119 14.03 20.56 8.27
C THR A 119 15.25 20.58 7.33
N PRO A 120 15.85 21.75 7.07
CA PRO A 120 17.04 21.82 6.25
C PRO A 120 18.17 20.98 6.84
N LEU A 121 18.97 20.37 5.98
CA LEU A 121 20.20 19.63 6.35
C LEU A 121 21.32 20.53 6.93
N ALA A 122 21.04 21.80 7.22
CA ALA A 122 21.97 22.72 7.81
C ALA A 122 22.46 22.21 9.18
N GLY A 123 23.65 21.62 9.23
CA GLY A 123 24.25 21.01 10.41
C GLY A 123 24.69 19.55 10.24
N LEU A 124 24.82 19.08 9.01
CA LEU A 124 25.21 17.71 8.64
C LEU A 124 26.39 17.05 9.35
N PRO A 125 27.43 17.71 9.93
CA PRO A 125 28.52 16.97 10.58
C PRO A 125 28.08 16.09 11.74
N ALA A 126 26.99 16.43 12.45
CA ALA A 126 26.46 15.62 13.55
C ALA A 126 25.40 14.60 13.10
N ALA A 127 24.65 14.89 12.01
CA ALA A 127 23.66 13.97 11.44
C ALA A 127 24.32 12.84 10.61
N ARG A 128 25.58 12.95 10.26
CA ARG A 128 26.38 11.91 9.56
C ARG A 128 26.70 10.69 10.44
N ARG A 129 26.50 10.76 11.75
CA ARG A 129 26.53 9.58 12.61
C ARG A 129 25.14 8.95 12.57
N GLY A 130 24.93 8.03 11.63
CA GLY A 130 23.73 7.17 11.66
C GLY A 130 23.57 6.54 13.05
N LEU A 131 22.36 6.14 13.40
CA LEU A 131 22.14 5.31 14.58
C LEU A 131 23.10 4.14 14.55
N ALA A 132 23.74 3.83 15.67
CA ALA A 132 24.56 2.65 15.80
C ALA A 132 23.75 1.43 15.32
N GLY A 133 24.33 0.64 14.41
CA GLY A 133 23.65 -0.52 13.81
C GLY A 133 22.68 -0.26 12.67
N SER A 134 22.18 0.97 12.45
CA SER A 134 21.34 1.25 11.29
C SER A 134 22.14 1.17 9.98
N ARG A 135 21.55 0.50 8.98
CA ARG A 135 22.13 0.36 7.64
C ARG A 135 21.86 1.56 6.72
N ILE A 136 21.18 2.59 7.22
CA ILE A 136 20.92 3.83 6.49
C ILE A 136 21.20 5.07 7.33
N THR A 137 21.48 6.17 6.65
CA THR A 137 21.47 7.52 7.22
C THR A 137 20.43 8.32 6.45
N PRO A 138 19.24 8.62 7.03
CA PRO A 138 18.27 9.49 6.41
C PRO A 138 18.88 10.88 6.19
N LEU A 139 18.76 11.40 4.97
CA LEU A 139 19.29 12.70 4.57
C LEU A 139 18.21 13.75 4.43
N TRP A 140 17.09 13.38 3.82
CA TRP A 140 15.96 14.25 3.60
C TRP A 140 14.69 13.43 3.41
N SER A 141 13.56 13.95 3.90
CA SER A 141 12.27 13.31 3.66
C SER A 141 11.14 14.34 3.55
N ASP A 142 10.29 14.14 2.57
CA ASP A 142 8.97 14.70 2.46
C ASP A 142 7.97 13.55 2.28
N TRP A 143 7.88 12.71 3.31
CA TRP A 143 7.19 11.46 3.28
C TRP A 143 6.43 11.19 4.59
N THR A 144 5.36 10.39 4.53
CA THR A 144 4.57 10.01 5.71
C THR A 144 4.27 8.53 5.73
N VAL A 145 4.48 7.89 6.88
CA VAL A 145 4.01 6.52 7.10
C VAL A 145 2.50 6.55 7.43
N PRO A 146 1.67 5.66 6.84
CA PRO A 146 0.24 5.66 7.11
C PRO A 146 -0.06 5.15 8.52
N GLY A 147 -0.56 6.04 9.38
CA GLY A 147 -0.88 5.71 10.78
C GLY A 147 -2.21 4.97 10.98
N ASN A 148 -3.00 4.76 9.91
CA ASN A 148 -4.31 4.11 9.97
C ASN A 148 -4.28 2.60 9.66
N VAL A 149 -3.15 2.02 9.30
CA VAL A 149 -3.02 0.59 9.07
C VAL A 149 -3.15 -0.15 10.40
N LEU A 150 -4.08 -1.09 10.48
CA LEU A 150 -4.28 -1.98 11.63
C LEU A 150 -3.37 -3.19 11.55
N ALA A 151 -3.42 -3.86 10.41
CA ALA A 151 -2.68 -5.07 10.16
C ALA A 151 -2.32 -5.19 8.68
N VAL A 152 -1.31 -5.99 8.38
CA VAL A 152 -0.94 -6.40 7.03
C VAL A 152 -1.15 -7.91 6.95
N SER A 153 -1.83 -8.36 5.91
CA SER A 153 -2.01 -9.77 5.58
C SER A 153 -1.01 -10.17 4.50
N ASP A 154 -0.61 -11.44 4.45
CA ASP A 154 0.24 -11.94 3.36
C ASP A 154 -0.53 -12.06 2.04
N ILE A 155 -1.85 -12.15 2.13
CA ILE A 155 -2.76 -12.47 1.03
C ILE A 155 -3.88 -11.43 0.98
N LEU A 156 -4.43 -11.23 -0.20
CA LEU A 156 -5.57 -10.36 -0.49
C LEU A 156 -6.78 -10.73 0.39
N VAL A 157 -7.33 -9.74 1.10
CA VAL A 157 -8.49 -9.91 2.00
C VAL A 157 -9.76 -9.54 1.27
N GLU A 158 -10.67 -10.51 1.11
CA GLU A 158 -11.93 -10.34 0.35
C GLU A 158 -13.14 -10.05 1.23
N SER A 159 -13.11 -10.51 2.48
CA SER A 159 -14.24 -10.33 3.40
C SER A 159 -13.80 -9.90 4.78
N LEU A 160 -14.65 -9.13 5.45
CA LEU A 160 -14.39 -8.58 6.77
C LEU A 160 -15.68 -8.53 7.58
N ALA A 161 -15.60 -8.93 8.85
CA ALA A 161 -16.69 -8.83 9.79
C ALA A 161 -16.16 -8.44 11.18
N HIS A 162 -17.05 -7.91 12.02
CA HIS A 162 -16.78 -7.60 13.41
C HIS A 162 -17.67 -8.46 14.32
N THR A 163 -17.13 -8.93 15.43
CA THR A 163 -17.89 -9.66 16.46
C THR A 163 -17.46 -9.25 17.85
N THR A 164 -18.41 -9.35 18.79
CA THR A 164 -18.13 -9.20 20.23
C THR A 164 -18.31 -10.57 20.87
N THR A 165 -17.27 -11.07 21.50
CA THR A 165 -17.27 -12.37 22.17
C THR A 165 -17.97 -12.32 23.53
N SER A 166 -18.34 -13.48 24.08
CA SER A 166 -19.01 -13.60 25.36
C SER A 166 -18.17 -13.08 26.55
N ASP A 167 -16.85 -13.04 26.41
CA ASP A 167 -15.92 -12.46 27.39
C ASP A 167 -15.72 -10.93 27.20
N GLY A 168 -16.50 -10.31 26.29
CA GLY A 168 -16.52 -8.86 26.07
C GLY A 168 -15.44 -8.34 25.13
N ARG A 169 -14.70 -9.19 24.42
CA ARG A 169 -13.69 -8.74 23.44
C ARG A 169 -14.34 -8.41 22.13
N ASN A 170 -13.89 -7.31 21.55
CA ASN A 170 -14.23 -6.93 20.18
C ASN A 170 -13.17 -7.47 19.24
N LEU A 171 -13.55 -8.34 18.30
CA LEU A 171 -12.68 -8.96 17.32
C LEU A 171 -13.09 -8.61 15.90
N LEU A 172 -12.11 -8.42 15.04
CA LEU A 172 -12.27 -8.40 13.60
C LEU A 172 -11.99 -9.79 13.03
N ILE A 173 -12.77 -10.22 12.07
CA ILE A 173 -12.60 -11.49 11.35
C ILE A 173 -12.36 -11.15 9.88
N SER A 174 -11.28 -11.63 9.30
CA SER A 174 -10.94 -11.42 7.89
C SER A 174 -10.84 -12.74 7.15
N GLY A 175 -11.40 -12.81 5.95
CA GLY A 175 -11.31 -13.94 5.04
C GLY A 175 -10.51 -13.57 3.80
N ASP A 176 -9.57 -14.42 3.42
CA ASP A 176 -8.68 -14.14 2.30
C ASP A 176 -9.00 -14.98 1.04
N SER A 177 -8.36 -14.62 -0.08
CA SER A 177 -8.53 -15.27 -1.38
C SER A 177 -8.04 -16.72 -1.44
N HIS A 178 -7.26 -17.17 -0.47
CA HIS A 178 -6.76 -18.55 -0.38
C HIS A 178 -7.53 -19.41 0.63
N GLY A 179 -8.63 -18.90 1.19
CA GLY A 179 -9.45 -19.64 2.13
C GLY A 179 -8.93 -19.65 3.56
N THR A 180 -8.09 -18.68 3.92
CA THR A 180 -7.66 -18.51 5.30
C THR A 180 -8.51 -17.46 6.00
N ILE A 181 -8.95 -17.77 7.20
CA ILE A 181 -9.64 -16.84 8.08
C ILE A 181 -8.69 -16.45 9.21
N ARG A 182 -8.52 -15.15 9.43
CA ARG A 182 -7.74 -14.61 10.53
C ARG A 182 -8.61 -13.76 11.43
N MET A 183 -8.34 -13.85 12.71
CA MET A 183 -8.98 -13.01 13.72
C MET A 183 -7.98 -12.01 14.27
N TRP A 184 -8.46 -10.80 14.58
CA TRP A 184 -7.63 -9.69 15.03
C TRP A 184 -8.35 -8.97 16.17
N GLU A 185 -7.61 -8.54 17.15
CA GLU A 185 -8.11 -7.54 18.08
C GLU A 185 -8.32 -6.20 17.35
N THR A 186 -9.21 -5.35 17.84
CA THR A 186 -9.58 -4.08 17.17
C THR A 186 -8.43 -3.08 16.98
N HIS A 187 -7.28 -3.38 17.54
CA HIS A 187 -6.04 -2.63 17.36
C HIS A 187 -5.00 -3.35 16.50
N GLY A 188 -5.38 -4.47 15.87
CA GLY A 188 -4.60 -5.11 14.80
C GLY A 188 -3.65 -6.21 15.28
N VAL A 189 -3.72 -6.63 16.55
CA VAL A 189 -2.98 -7.80 17.04
C VAL A 189 -3.71 -9.07 16.60
N PRO A 190 -3.01 -10.07 16.03
CA PRO A 190 -3.62 -11.35 15.70
C PRO A 190 -4.17 -12.04 16.96
N PHE A 191 -5.39 -12.55 16.85
CA PHE A 191 -6.04 -13.34 17.89
C PHE A 191 -6.14 -14.81 17.45
N GLY A 192 -5.57 -15.71 18.23
CA GLY A 192 -5.55 -17.13 17.91
C GLY A 192 -4.65 -17.49 16.71
N VAL A 193 -4.87 -18.67 16.15
CA VAL A 193 -4.17 -19.17 14.97
C VAL A 193 -5.04 -18.99 13.71
N PRO A 194 -4.45 -18.81 12.53
CA PRO A 194 -5.21 -18.77 11.29
C PRO A 194 -6.02 -20.07 11.07
N LEU A 195 -7.26 -19.93 10.62
CA LEU A 195 -8.15 -21.04 10.31
C LEU A 195 -8.13 -21.29 8.80
N HIS A 196 -7.86 -22.53 8.39
CA HIS A 196 -7.78 -22.87 6.97
C HIS A 196 -8.98 -23.69 6.53
N THR A 197 -9.67 -23.23 5.48
CA THR A 197 -10.82 -23.98 4.91
C THR A 197 -10.36 -25.03 3.91
N TYR A 198 -9.13 -24.92 3.38
CA TYR A 198 -8.62 -25.73 2.27
C TYR A 198 -9.52 -25.70 1.03
N GLY A 199 -10.35 -24.66 0.96
CA GLY A 199 -11.36 -24.47 -0.10
C GLY A 199 -11.26 -23.17 -0.82
N GLY A 200 -11.23 -22.54 -1.66
CA GLY A 200 -11.23 -21.26 -2.33
C GLY A 200 -11.44 -20.04 -1.43
N ALA A 201 -11.54 -18.89 -2.03
CA ALA A 201 -11.66 -17.60 -1.35
C ALA A 201 -12.86 -17.51 -0.40
N ILE A 202 -12.70 -16.80 0.71
CA ILE A 202 -13.77 -16.53 1.67
C ILE A 202 -14.43 -15.20 1.31
N GLN A 203 -15.60 -15.27 0.69
CA GLN A 203 -16.32 -14.08 0.20
C GLN A 203 -17.30 -13.51 1.23
N HIS A 204 -17.79 -14.34 2.14
CA HIS A 204 -18.77 -13.91 3.14
C HIS A 204 -18.38 -14.39 4.53
N LEU A 205 -18.52 -13.48 5.49
CA LEU A 205 -18.38 -13.72 6.93
C LEU A 205 -19.61 -13.17 7.64
N LEU A 206 -20.25 -13.99 8.45
CA LEU A 206 -21.44 -13.64 9.20
C LEU A 206 -21.23 -13.98 10.68
N PRO A 207 -21.04 -12.99 11.55
CA PRO A 207 -21.01 -13.20 13.00
C PRO A 207 -22.36 -13.69 13.51
N LEU A 208 -22.32 -14.61 14.45
CA LEU A 208 -23.47 -15.12 15.20
C LEU A 208 -23.29 -14.80 16.68
N GLN A 209 -24.37 -15.01 17.44
CA GLN A 209 -24.29 -14.97 18.90
C GLN A 209 -23.46 -16.14 19.46
N ALA A 210 -23.09 -16.06 20.75
CA ALA A 210 -22.43 -17.14 21.49
C ALA A 210 -21.07 -17.58 20.92
N ASP A 211 -20.23 -16.62 20.53
CA ASP A 211 -18.86 -16.86 20.07
C ASP A 211 -18.74 -17.65 18.75
N LEU A 212 -19.73 -17.56 17.91
CA LEU A 212 -19.78 -18.26 16.63
C LEU A 212 -19.75 -17.27 15.46
N PHE A 213 -19.22 -17.75 14.34
CA PHE A 213 -19.38 -17.08 13.05
C PHE A 213 -19.47 -18.11 11.92
N VAL A 214 -20.03 -17.67 10.81
CA VAL A 214 -20.21 -18.47 9.59
C VAL A 214 -19.36 -17.89 8.48
N SER A 215 -18.74 -18.76 7.69
CA SER A 215 -18.03 -18.39 6.47
C SER A 215 -18.66 -19.03 5.25
N GLY A 216 -18.75 -18.26 4.15
CA GLY A 216 -19.16 -18.73 2.83
C GLY A 216 -18.04 -18.52 1.82
N GLY A 217 -17.71 -19.55 1.05
CA GLY A 217 -16.57 -19.52 0.14
C GLY A 217 -16.91 -19.82 -1.32
N THR A 218 -15.91 -19.61 -2.18
CA THR A 218 -15.99 -19.92 -3.62
C THR A 218 -16.03 -21.42 -3.90
N ASP A 219 -15.78 -22.27 -2.90
CA ASP A 219 -15.95 -23.73 -2.99
C ASP A 219 -17.40 -24.20 -2.77
N GLY A 220 -18.33 -23.25 -2.61
CA GLY A 220 -19.76 -23.49 -2.36
C GLY A 220 -20.05 -24.08 -0.99
N ALA A 221 -19.11 -24.04 -0.06
CA ALA A 221 -19.31 -24.53 1.29
C ALA A 221 -19.60 -23.40 2.27
N VAL A 222 -20.52 -23.71 3.20
CA VAL A 222 -20.81 -22.88 4.38
C VAL A 222 -20.24 -23.60 5.60
N ARG A 223 -19.44 -22.90 6.39
CA ARG A 223 -18.76 -23.45 7.56
C ARG A 223 -19.04 -22.63 8.80
N VAL A 224 -19.26 -23.30 9.92
CA VAL A 224 -19.53 -22.69 11.23
C VAL A 224 -18.29 -22.87 12.12
N TRP A 225 -17.85 -21.79 12.74
CA TRP A 225 -16.62 -21.71 13.50
C TRP A 225 -16.86 -21.23 14.92
N ASP A 226 -16.09 -21.79 15.86
CA ASP A 226 -15.97 -21.29 17.24
C ASP A 226 -14.86 -20.24 17.30
N THR A 227 -15.25 -19.00 17.59
CA THR A 227 -14.34 -17.84 17.63
C THR A 227 -13.26 -17.97 18.70
N LEU A 228 -13.67 -18.40 19.92
CA LEU A 228 -12.74 -18.48 21.06
C LEU A 228 -11.80 -19.67 20.99
N ARG A 229 -12.28 -20.81 20.49
CA ARG A 229 -11.46 -22.02 20.36
C ARG A 229 -10.74 -22.15 19.03
N GLY A 230 -11.08 -21.29 18.06
CA GLY A 230 -10.45 -21.29 16.73
C GLY A 230 -10.60 -22.65 16.01
N ARG A 231 -11.78 -23.23 15.98
CA ARG A 231 -12.03 -24.53 15.35
C ARG A 231 -13.32 -24.57 14.55
N LEU A 232 -13.33 -25.44 13.53
CA LEU A 232 -14.53 -25.76 12.77
C LEU A 232 -15.50 -26.59 13.66
N LEU A 233 -16.76 -26.17 13.69
CA LEU A 233 -17.84 -26.88 14.37
C LEU A 233 -18.68 -27.71 13.43
N ALA A 234 -19.05 -27.14 12.27
CA ALA A 234 -19.92 -27.79 11.31
C ALA A 234 -19.66 -27.28 9.88
N GLU A 235 -19.95 -28.12 8.90
CA GLU A 235 -20.06 -27.79 7.48
C GLU A 235 -21.45 -28.18 6.98
N PRO A 236 -22.49 -27.39 7.30
CA PRO A 236 -23.89 -27.79 7.08
C PRO A 236 -24.29 -27.84 5.62
N VAL A 237 -23.66 -27.05 4.76
CA VAL A 237 -23.98 -26.98 3.33
C VAL A 237 -22.71 -27.01 2.52
N ARG A 238 -22.69 -27.85 1.49
CA ARG A 238 -21.67 -27.84 0.46
C ARG A 238 -22.28 -28.13 -0.90
N ARG A 239 -22.14 -27.20 -1.85
CA ARG A 239 -22.60 -27.34 -3.23
C ARG A 239 -21.43 -27.23 -4.19
N PRO A 240 -20.92 -28.37 -4.69
CA PRO A 240 -19.80 -28.36 -5.65
C PRO A 240 -20.17 -27.61 -6.93
N ARG A 241 -19.20 -26.89 -7.52
CA ARG A 241 -19.33 -26.09 -8.75
C ARG A 241 -20.22 -24.85 -8.63
N THR A 242 -20.56 -24.43 -7.43
CA THR A 242 -21.17 -23.15 -7.12
C THR A 242 -20.32 -22.42 -6.10
N TRP A 243 -20.58 -21.13 -5.90
CA TRP A 243 -20.02 -20.37 -4.79
C TRP A 243 -21.16 -19.80 -3.93
N VAL A 244 -20.85 -19.46 -2.70
CA VAL A 244 -21.79 -18.74 -1.83
C VAL A 244 -21.85 -17.30 -2.29
N SER A 245 -22.97 -16.84 -2.81
CA SER A 245 -23.15 -15.49 -3.35
C SER A 245 -23.82 -14.52 -2.36
N GLY A 246 -24.39 -15.05 -1.27
CA GLY A 246 -24.99 -14.24 -0.22
C GLY A 246 -25.14 -15.02 1.07
N LEU A 247 -24.93 -14.36 2.21
CA LEU A 247 -25.05 -14.93 3.55
C LEU A 247 -25.57 -13.86 4.50
N THR A 248 -26.73 -14.11 5.15
CA THR A 248 -27.33 -13.16 6.07
C THR A 248 -28.13 -13.87 7.16
N LEU A 249 -28.42 -13.17 8.26
CA LEU A 249 -29.41 -13.58 9.24
C LEU A 249 -30.79 -13.12 8.80
N HIS A 250 -31.77 -13.94 9.07
CA HIS A 250 -33.17 -13.61 8.88
C HIS A 250 -33.99 -14.05 10.09
N THR A 251 -34.81 -13.16 10.58
CA THR A 251 -35.75 -13.43 11.69
C THR A 251 -37.16 -13.30 11.16
N PRO A 252 -37.84 -14.43 10.80
CA PRO A 252 -39.24 -14.40 10.45
C PRO A 252 -40.09 -13.98 11.66
N ALA A 253 -41.24 -13.33 11.42
CA ALA A 253 -42.14 -12.86 12.50
C ALA A 253 -42.66 -14.00 13.42
N ASP A 254 -42.88 -15.19 12.86
CA ASP A 254 -43.47 -16.33 13.55
C ASP A 254 -42.55 -17.56 13.66
N ALA A 255 -41.26 -17.41 13.43
CA ALA A 255 -40.29 -18.51 13.46
C ALA A 255 -38.93 -18.07 14.06
N PRO A 256 -38.13 -19.03 14.57
CA PRO A 256 -36.81 -18.71 15.09
C PRO A 256 -35.91 -18.14 14.01
N GLN A 257 -34.91 -17.37 14.45
CA GLN A 257 -33.87 -16.79 13.58
C GLN A 257 -33.15 -17.88 12.81
N CYS A 258 -32.92 -17.68 11.51
CA CYS A 258 -32.22 -18.60 10.66
C CYS A 258 -31.09 -17.90 9.86
N ILE A 259 -30.13 -18.70 9.40
CA ILE A 259 -29.08 -18.27 8.49
C ILE A 259 -29.58 -18.53 7.06
N LEU A 260 -29.66 -17.49 6.26
CA LEU A 260 -29.97 -17.63 4.83
C LEU A 260 -28.69 -17.66 4.01
N VAL A 261 -28.63 -18.65 3.14
CA VAL A 261 -27.49 -18.89 2.24
C VAL A 261 -28.00 -18.84 0.80
N ALA A 262 -27.44 -17.96 -0.02
CA ALA A 262 -27.62 -17.97 -1.47
C ALA A 262 -26.40 -18.56 -2.15
N HIS A 263 -26.62 -19.36 -3.17
CA HIS A 263 -25.59 -19.87 -4.06
C HIS A 263 -25.69 -19.23 -5.44
N SER A 264 -24.60 -19.28 -6.18
CA SER A 264 -24.52 -18.71 -7.52
C SER A 264 -25.47 -19.29 -8.57
N ASP A 265 -26.13 -20.42 -8.26
CA ASP A 265 -27.19 -21.03 -9.06
C ASP A 265 -28.61 -20.51 -8.71
N GLY A 266 -28.69 -19.47 -7.87
CA GLY A 266 -29.98 -18.88 -7.43
C GLY A 266 -30.68 -19.62 -6.32
N ARG A 267 -30.16 -20.74 -5.82
CA ARG A 267 -30.80 -21.49 -4.75
C ARG A 267 -30.56 -20.88 -3.39
N LEU A 268 -31.66 -20.72 -2.64
CA LEU A 268 -31.65 -20.34 -1.24
C LEU A 268 -31.74 -21.57 -0.34
N THR A 269 -31.11 -21.51 0.80
CA THR A 269 -31.18 -22.50 1.88
C THR A 269 -31.27 -21.76 3.21
N ALA A 270 -32.24 -22.14 4.05
CA ALA A 270 -32.32 -21.64 5.42
C ALA A 270 -31.74 -22.69 6.37
N LEU A 271 -30.92 -22.25 7.33
CA LEU A 271 -30.31 -23.09 8.36
C LEU A 271 -30.72 -22.55 9.74
N ASP A 272 -31.12 -23.44 10.63
CA ASP A 272 -31.34 -23.11 12.02
C ASP A 272 -30.03 -22.63 12.71
N THR A 273 -30.12 -21.56 13.48
CA THR A 273 -28.93 -20.95 14.10
C THR A 273 -28.33 -21.75 15.27
N ALA A 274 -29.09 -22.69 15.85
CA ALA A 274 -28.64 -23.52 16.97
C ALA A 274 -28.15 -24.90 16.52
N THR A 275 -28.88 -25.54 15.59
CA THR A 275 -28.59 -26.89 15.13
C THR A 275 -27.78 -26.92 13.82
N PHE A 276 -27.78 -25.82 13.07
CA PHE A 276 -27.18 -25.71 11.73
C PHE A 276 -27.74 -26.67 10.70
N GLN A 277 -28.96 -27.22 10.96
CA GLN A 277 -29.65 -28.08 10.02
C GLN A 277 -30.55 -27.26 9.09
N PRO A 278 -30.75 -27.71 7.86
CA PRO A 278 -31.71 -27.07 6.96
C PRO A 278 -33.13 -27.04 7.60
N VAL A 279 -33.76 -25.87 7.47
CA VAL A 279 -35.12 -25.63 7.97
C VAL A 279 -36.03 -25.39 6.77
N ASP A 280 -37.23 -26.01 6.83
CA ASP A 280 -38.27 -25.74 5.85
C ASP A 280 -39.00 -24.45 6.23
N THR A 281 -38.60 -23.35 5.64
CA THR A 281 -39.21 -22.03 5.81
C THR A 281 -39.59 -21.49 4.44
N PRO A 282 -40.71 -20.76 4.32
CA PRO A 282 -41.06 -20.10 3.07
C PRO A 282 -39.89 -19.19 2.61
N LEU A 283 -39.42 -19.39 1.40
CA LEU A 283 -38.39 -18.59 0.78
C LEU A 283 -38.88 -18.11 -0.59
N PRO A 284 -38.39 -16.95 -1.07
CA PRO A 284 -38.74 -16.50 -2.40
C PRO A 284 -38.07 -17.36 -3.47
N ASP A 285 -38.76 -17.54 -4.59
CA ASP A 285 -38.17 -18.10 -5.79
C ASP A 285 -37.25 -17.07 -6.43
N LEU A 286 -35.99 -17.45 -6.69
CA LEU A 286 -35.01 -16.62 -7.36
C LEU A 286 -34.70 -17.12 -8.75
N ASP A 287 -34.30 -16.22 -9.63
CA ASP A 287 -33.71 -16.58 -10.91
C ASP A 287 -32.38 -17.36 -10.71
N ALA A 288 -32.05 -18.21 -11.67
CA ALA A 288 -30.81 -19.01 -11.64
C ALA A 288 -29.57 -18.13 -11.86
N ALA A 289 -29.35 -17.17 -10.95
CA ALA A 289 -28.28 -16.20 -10.97
C ALA A 289 -27.77 -15.88 -9.56
N PRO A 290 -26.54 -15.43 -9.38
CA PRO A 290 -26.03 -15.01 -8.08
C PRO A 290 -26.92 -13.94 -7.43
N ALA A 291 -27.18 -14.05 -6.13
CA ALA A 291 -27.98 -13.10 -5.37
C ALA A 291 -27.19 -12.58 -4.17
N ILE A 292 -27.21 -11.26 -3.98
CA ILE A 292 -26.70 -10.60 -2.78
C ILE A 292 -27.85 -10.50 -1.79
N LEU A 293 -27.64 -10.93 -0.56
CA LEU A 293 -28.65 -10.96 0.49
C LEU A 293 -28.31 -10.00 1.62
N THR A 294 -29.30 -9.23 2.09
CA THR A 294 -29.20 -8.41 3.29
C THR A 294 -30.52 -8.45 4.06
N GLY A 295 -30.47 -8.77 5.36
CA GLY A 295 -31.61 -8.61 6.24
C GLY A 295 -31.83 -7.13 6.56
N ILE A 296 -33.06 -6.65 6.50
CA ILE A 296 -33.46 -5.27 6.81
C ILE A 296 -34.36 -5.30 8.06
N GLY A 297 -33.91 -4.60 9.12
CA GLY A 297 -34.70 -4.43 10.32
C GLY A 297 -35.98 -3.60 10.06
N LEU A 298 -37.13 -3.97 10.66
CA LEU A 298 -38.40 -3.28 10.49
C LEU A 298 -38.83 -2.60 11.80
N ALA A 299 -39.33 -1.36 11.70
CA ALA A 299 -39.70 -0.57 12.87
C ALA A 299 -40.98 -1.06 13.58
N GLU A 300 -41.90 -1.68 12.86
CA GLU A 300 -43.27 -2.00 13.33
C GLU A 300 -43.42 -3.43 13.81
N THR A 301 -42.41 -4.28 13.57
CA THR A 301 -42.48 -5.72 13.91
C THR A 301 -41.09 -6.18 14.38
N ASP A 302 -41.02 -7.18 15.25
CA ASP A 302 -39.76 -7.84 15.63
C ASP A 302 -39.14 -8.67 14.49
N GLY A 303 -39.71 -8.62 13.27
CA GLY A 303 -39.29 -9.35 12.09
C GLY A 303 -38.36 -8.53 11.18
N MET A 304 -37.69 -9.22 10.28
CA MET A 304 -36.82 -8.66 9.25
C MET A 304 -37.40 -8.87 7.85
N ALA A 305 -37.30 -7.86 6.98
CA ALA A 305 -37.44 -8.04 5.54
C ALA A 305 -36.12 -8.54 4.95
N LEU A 306 -36.18 -9.19 3.80
CA LEU A 306 -34.99 -9.63 3.06
C LEU A 306 -34.84 -8.81 1.78
N ALA A 307 -33.79 -8.03 1.69
CA ALA A 307 -33.36 -7.41 0.42
C ALA A 307 -32.54 -8.41 -0.38
N ILE A 308 -32.94 -8.61 -1.63
CA ILE A 308 -32.32 -9.52 -2.57
C ILE A 308 -31.94 -8.75 -3.83
N ALA A 309 -30.67 -8.63 -4.11
CA ALA A 309 -30.17 -8.02 -5.34
C ALA A 309 -29.75 -9.09 -6.35
N GLN A 310 -30.31 -9.03 -7.55
CA GLN A 310 -29.92 -9.86 -8.71
C GLN A 310 -29.77 -8.97 -9.94
N GLY A 311 -28.58 -8.94 -10.53
CA GLY A 311 -28.26 -8.04 -11.63
C GLY A 311 -28.52 -6.57 -11.29
N ARG A 312 -29.41 -5.92 -12.04
CA ARG A 312 -29.73 -4.48 -11.88
C ARG A 312 -30.95 -4.19 -11.00
N GLN A 313 -31.54 -5.19 -10.36
CA GLN A 313 -32.75 -5.04 -9.59
C GLN A 313 -32.59 -5.50 -8.14
N VAL A 314 -33.22 -4.78 -7.22
CA VAL A 314 -33.37 -5.21 -5.82
C VAL A 314 -34.82 -5.47 -5.54
N CYS A 315 -35.08 -6.61 -4.92
CA CYS A 315 -36.39 -7.02 -4.45
C CYS A 315 -36.37 -7.07 -2.92
N VAL A 316 -37.37 -6.51 -2.28
CA VAL A 316 -37.61 -6.66 -0.83
C VAL A 316 -38.72 -7.67 -0.63
N TRP A 317 -38.37 -8.75 0.01
CA TRP A 317 -39.27 -9.86 0.27
C TRP A 317 -39.64 -9.95 1.75
N ARG A 318 -40.90 -10.27 2.03
CA ARG A 318 -41.47 -10.57 3.37
C ARG A 318 -42.38 -11.78 3.27
N PRO A 319 -42.34 -12.71 4.23
CA PRO A 319 -43.27 -13.84 4.25
C PRO A 319 -44.72 -13.37 4.21
N GLY A 320 -45.51 -13.94 3.28
CA GLY A 320 -46.93 -13.65 3.16
C GLY A 320 -47.31 -12.27 2.60
N GLN A 321 -46.36 -11.53 2.08
CA GLN A 321 -46.59 -10.23 1.41
C GLN A 321 -46.08 -10.25 -0.03
N ASP A 322 -46.62 -9.33 -0.85
CA ASP A 322 -46.14 -9.14 -2.22
C ASP A 322 -44.70 -8.62 -2.22
N VAL A 323 -43.91 -9.08 -3.18
CA VAL A 323 -42.51 -8.64 -3.35
C VAL A 323 -42.46 -7.18 -3.81
N VAL A 324 -41.83 -6.34 -3.03
CA VAL A 324 -41.60 -4.94 -3.39
C VAL A 324 -40.33 -4.85 -4.25
N ARG A 325 -40.45 -4.26 -5.44
CA ARG A 325 -39.31 -4.09 -6.36
C ARG A 325 -38.91 -2.63 -6.42
N THR A 326 -37.58 -2.39 -6.42
CA THR A 326 -37.02 -1.05 -6.64
C THR A 326 -37.09 -0.67 -8.13
N GLU A 327 -36.83 0.61 -8.42
CA GLU A 327 -36.44 1.03 -9.75
C GLU A 327 -35.15 0.32 -10.18
N GLN A 328 -34.98 0.09 -11.49
CA GLN A 328 -33.75 -0.53 -11.99
C GLN A 328 -32.53 0.37 -11.77
N HIS A 329 -31.44 -0.23 -11.34
CA HIS A 329 -30.13 0.41 -11.30
C HIS A 329 -29.55 0.60 -12.71
N GLN A 330 -28.62 1.49 -12.85
CA GLN A 330 -27.95 1.76 -14.14
C GLN A 330 -27.06 0.58 -14.56
N ASP A 331 -26.46 -0.10 -13.56
CA ASP A 331 -25.62 -1.26 -13.77
C ASP A 331 -25.86 -2.33 -12.68
N GLU A 332 -25.06 -3.40 -12.67
CA GLU A 332 -25.20 -4.48 -11.70
C GLU A 332 -24.98 -4.00 -10.27
N VAL A 333 -25.88 -4.40 -9.37
CA VAL A 333 -25.76 -4.09 -7.94
C VAL A 333 -24.64 -4.90 -7.32
N ARG A 334 -23.71 -4.22 -6.64
CA ARG A 334 -22.53 -4.83 -6.02
C ARG A 334 -22.65 -5.04 -4.52
N ALA A 335 -23.37 -4.16 -3.84
CA ALA A 335 -23.62 -4.32 -2.41
C ALA A 335 -25.00 -3.75 -2.02
N VAL A 336 -25.55 -4.33 -0.98
CA VAL A 336 -26.75 -3.88 -0.28
C VAL A 336 -26.43 -3.85 1.20
N VAL A 337 -26.81 -2.79 1.91
CA VAL A 337 -26.59 -2.66 3.36
C VAL A 337 -27.84 -2.12 4.05
N ASP A 338 -28.20 -2.71 5.19
CA ASP A 338 -29.24 -2.19 6.08
C ASP A 338 -28.79 -0.89 6.74
N LEU A 339 -29.70 0.07 6.89
CA LEU A 339 -29.37 1.35 7.54
C LEU A 339 -29.75 1.30 9.03
N PRO A 340 -29.08 2.09 9.89
CA PRO A 340 -29.36 2.12 11.32
C PRO A 340 -30.81 2.48 11.67
N VAL A 341 -31.53 3.22 10.81
CA VAL A 341 -32.96 3.46 10.97
C VAL A 341 -33.74 2.37 10.29
N PRO A 342 -34.59 1.63 11.03
CA PRO A 342 -35.33 0.50 10.51
C PRO A 342 -36.19 0.81 9.27
N GLY A 343 -36.27 -0.15 8.36
CA GLY A 343 -37.03 -0.04 7.13
C GLY A 343 -36.35 0.69 5.99
N ARG A 344 -35.09 1.06 6.13
CA ARG A 344 -34.30 1.72 5.09
C ARG A 344 -33.05 0.95 4.77
N TYR A 345 -32.57 1.00 3.53
CA TYR A 345 -31.36 0.35 3.09
C TYR A 345 -30.66 1.16 1.99
N ALA A 346 -29.40 0.88 1.77
CA ALA A 346 -28.61 1.48 0.71
C ALA A 346 -28.04 0.41 -0.24
N THR A 347 -27.85 0.81 -1.48
CA THR A 347 -27.29 -0.02 -2.56
C THR A 347 -26.20 0.70 -3.29
N CYS A 348 -25.29 -0.04 -3.92
CA CYS A 348 -24.37 0.52 -4.93
C CYS A 348 -24.31 -0.38 -6.16
N ASP A 349 -23.95 0.21 -7.30
CA ASP A 349 -23.80 -0.47 -8.57
C ASP A 349 -22.42 -0.27 -9.20
N ASP A 350 -22.13 -1.01 -10.28
CA ASP A 350 -20.86 -0.95 -11.00
C ASP A 350 -20.59 0.39 -11.69
N SER A 351 -21.63 1.18 -11.95
CA SER A 351 -21.48 2.53 -12.48
C SER A 351 -21.17 3.58 -11.39
N GLY A 352 -21.08 3.14 -10.11
CA GLY A 352 -20.76 3.98 -8.98
C GLY A 352 -21.93 4.77 -8.39
N HIS A 353 -23.17 4.44 -8.74
CA HIS A 353 -24.34 5.08 -8.15
C HIS A 353 -24.67 4.46 -6.79
N ILE A 354 -24.91 5.31 -5.81
CA ILE A 354 -25.37 4.90 -4.48
C ILE A 354 -26.82 5.31 -4.36
N GLY A 355 -27.71 4.33 -4.13
CA GLY A 355 -29.14 4.53 -3.94
C GLY A 355 -29.55 4.35 -2.48
N PHE A 356 -30.47 5.17 -1.99
CA PHE A 356 -31.08 5.06 -0.66
C PHE A 356 -32.58 4.78 -0.82
N TRP A 357 -33.09 3.76 -0.10
CA TRP A 357 -34.39 3.19 -0.38
C TRP A 357 -35.21 2.98 0.89
N ASP A 358 -36.52 3.08 0.75
CA ASP A 358 -37.48 2.65 1.74
C ASP A 358 -37.95 1.22 1.42
N ALA A 359 -37.82 0.31 2.38
CA ALA A 359 -38.10 -1.11 2.20
C ALA A 359 -39.60 -1.44 2.05
N ALA A 360 -40.48 -0.58 2.54
CA ALA A 360 -41.93 -0.80 2.44
C ALA A 360 -42.48 -0.44 1.06
N THR A 361 -41.92 0.61 0.46
CA THR A 361 -42.44 1.17 -0.79
C THR A 361 -41.58 0.89 -2.01
N GLY A 362 -40.32 0.49 -1.82
CA GLY A 362 -39.30 0.35 -2.88
C GLY A 362 -38.88 1.68 -3.53
N ARG A 363 -39.29 2.81 -2.96
CA ARG A 363 -38.99 4.14 -3.49
C ARG A 363 -37.68 4.70 -2.96
N ARG A 364 -37.05 5.50 -3.76
CA ARG A 364 -35.85 6.26 -3.33
C ARG A 364 -36.21 7.27 -2.26
N THR A 365 -35.44 7.31 -1.19
CA THR A 365 -35.55 8.29 -0.10
C THR A 365 -34.64 9.49 -0.29
N ALA A 366 -33.54 9.32 -1.02
CA ALA A 366 -32.62 10.39 -1.37
C ALA A 366 -32.12 10.22 -2.81
N ALA A 367 -31.70 11.33 -3.43
CA ALA A 367 -31.17 11.32 -4.78
C ALA A 367 -29.89 10.48 -4.86
N ALA A 368 -29.81 9.60 -5.84
CA ALA A 368 -28.58 8.88 -6.11
C ALA A 368 -27.51 9.87 -6.60
N THR A 369 -26.40 9.93 -5.88
CA THR A 369 -25.25 10.73 -6.31
C THR A 369 -24.22 9.76 -6.91
N PRO A 370 -23.77 10.00 -8.17
CA PRO A 370 -22.71 9.18 -8.73
C PRO A 370 -21.42 9.39 -7.94
N SER A 371 -20.79 8.32 -7.54
CA SER A 371 -19.48 8.39 -6.91
C SER A 371 -18.43 8.82 -7.93
N PRO A 372 -17.61 9.82 -7.65
CA PRO A 372 -16.46 10.16 -8.51
C PRO A 372 -15.44 9.02 -8.65
N ALA A 373 -15.55 8.00 -7.80
CA ALA A 373 -14.69 6.82 -7.81
C ALA A 373 -14.90 5.89 -9.01
N GLY A 374 -15.96 6.05 -9.79
CA GLY A 374 -16.43 4.99 -10.68
C GLY A 374 -17.09 3.87 -9.88
N SER A 375 -16.85 2.60 -10.21
CA SER A 375 -17.46 1.45 -9.53
C SER A 375 -17.24 1.46 -8.02
N VAL A 376 -18.29 1.16 -7.27
CA VAL A 376 -18.28 1.00 -5.81
C VAL A 376 -18.42 -0.49 -5.50
N ILE A 377 -17.47 -1.02 -4.72
CA ILE A 377 -17.34 -2.46 -4.47
C ILE A 377 -18.05 -2.88 -3.17
N ALA A 378 -17.97 -2.07 -2.12
CA ALA A 378 -18.51 -2.41 -0.80
C ALA A 378 -19.14 -1.20 -0.12
N LEU A 379 -20.11 -1.48 0.74
CA LEU A 379 -20.79 -0.50 1.59
C LEU A 379 -20.75 -0.93 3.05
N ALA A 380 -20.71 0.04 3.96
CA ALA A 380 -20.98 -0.13 5.38
C ALA A 380 -21.88 1.00 5.87
N ALA A 381 -22.86 0.71 6.70
CA ALA A 381 -23.75 1.71 7.28
C ALA A 381 -23.46 1.86 8.77
N LEU A 382 -23.54 3.09 9.27
CA LEU A 382 -23.26 3.43 10.66
C LEU A 382 -23.87 4.79 11.05
N LEU A 383 -23.76 5.15 12.31
CA LEU A 383 -24.10 6.48 12.77
C LEU A 383 -22.83 7.34 12.93
N VAL A 384 -22.82 8.51 12.30
CA VAL A 384 -21.75 9.52 12.47
C VAL A 384 -22.36 10.74 13.15
N ASP A 385 -21.91 11.05 14.36
CA ASP A 385 -22.47 12.15 15.20
C ASP A 385 -24.01 12.11 15.33
N GLY A 386 -24.58 10.92 15.32
CA GLY A 386 -26.02 10.70 15.44
C GLY A 386 -26.79 10.77 14.11
N GLU A 387 -26.15 11.10 13.00
CA GLU A 387 -26.71 11.08 11.66
C GLU A 387 -26.44 9.74 10.97
N GLN A 388 -27.40 9.26 10.17
CA GLN A 388 -27.18 8.05 9.36
C GLN A 388 -26.19 8.31 8.25
N ALA A 389 -25.17 7.47 8.18
CA ALA A 389 -24.15 7.55 7.16
C ALA A 389 -23.88 6.19 6.51
N VAL A 390 -23.46 6.24 5.25
CA VAL A 390 -22.96 5.09 4.50
C VAL A 390 -21.53 5.38 4.08
N VAL A 391 -20.65 4.42 4.28
CA VAL A 391 -19.29 4.45 3.75
C VAL A 391 -19.20 3.56 2.53
N SER A 392 -18.70 4.11 1.43
CA SER A 392 -18.48 3.39 0.18
C SER A 392 -16.99 3.16 -0.07
N ALA A 393 -16.64 1.98 -0.60
CA ALA A 393 -15.32 1.63 -1.08
C ALA A 393 -15.30 1.62 -2.61
N GLY A 394 -14.43 2.45 -3.21
CA GLY A 394 -14.33 2.63 -4.66
C GLY A 394 -13.12 1.95 -5.29
N ILE A 395 -13.20 1.67 -6.60
CA ILE A 395 -12.05 1.16 -7.37
C ILE A 395 -10.91 2.18 -7.50
N ASP A 396 -11.18 3.45 -7.21
CA ASP A 396 -10.17 4.51 -7.11
C ASP A 396 -9.32 4.45 -5.82
N HIS A 397 -9.43 3.36 -5.06
CA HIS A 397 -8.72 3.09 -3.81
C HIS A 397 -9.13 3.97 -2.64
N THR A 398 -10.21 4.74 -2.77
CA THR A 398 -10.70 5.65 -1.72
C THR A 398 -11.96 5.12 -1.04
N LEU A 399 -12.16 5.59 0.19
CA LEU A 399 -13.45 5.51 0.85
C LEU A 399 -14.14 6.86 0.84
N ARG A 400 -15.47 6.89 0.75
CA ARG A 400 -16.29 8.10 0.87
C ARG A 400 -17.42 7.90 1.83
N VAL A 401 -17.78 8.96 2.55
CA VAL A 401 -18.87 8.95 3.52
C VAL A 401 -20.04 9.76 2.94
N TRP A 402 -21.24 9.20 3.06
CA TRP A 402 -22.46 9.76 2.50
C TRP A 402 -23.51 9.90 3.59
N ASN A 403 -24.20 11.03 3.63
CA ASN A 403 -25.37 11.22 4.48
C ASN A 403 -26.56 10.44 3.86
N ALA A 404 -27.14 9.51 4.61
CA ALA A 404 -28.20 8.64 4.08
C ALA A 404 -29.54 9.35 3.88
N ASP A 405 -29.77 10.49 4.52
CA ASP A 405 -31.03 11.24 4.39
C ASP A 405 -31.02 12.18 3.19
N THR A 406 -29.84 12.75 2.87
CA THR A 406 -29.70 13.72 1.79
C THR A 406 -29.07 13.14 0.52
N GLY A 407 -28.37 12.02 0.60
CA GLY A 407 -27.59 11.44 -0.49
C GLY A 407 -26.29 12.18 -0.83
N HIS A 408 -25.94 13.23 -0.06
CA HIS A 408 -24.75 14.03 -0.32
C HIS A 408 -23.50 13.47 0.42
N PRO A 409 -22.29 13.66 -0.15
CA PRO A 409 -21.07 13.27 0.50
C PRO A 409 -20.78 14.11 1.75
N ILE A 410 -20.28 13.47 2.80
CA ILE A 410 -19.80 14.08 4.04
C ILE A 410 -18.28 14.18 3.98
N GLY A 411 -17.75 15.38 3.81
CA GLY A 411 -16.30 15.59 3.75
C GLY A 411 -15.66 15.15 2.42
N GLY A 412 -14.33 14.97 2.44
CA GLY A 412 -13.55 14.53 1.29
C GLY A 412 -13.36 13.01 1.24
N ALA A 413 -12.75 12.53 0.16
CA ALA A 413 -12.34 11.14 0.05
C ALA A 413 -11.33 10.77 1.14
N LEU A 414 -11.47 9.58 1.71
CA LEU A 414 -10.52 9.01 2.67
C LEU A 414 -9.49 8.20 1.88
N GLU A 415 -8.30 8.73 1.78
CA GLU A 415 -7.22 8.15 0.99
C GLU A 415 -6.24 7.38 1.87
N GLY A 416 -5.62 6.35 1.29
CA GLY A 416 -4.61 5.56 1.99
C GLY A 416 -4.44 4.14 1.45
N HIS A 417 -5.49 3.48 0.99
CA HIS A 417 -5.36 2.22 0.27
C HIS A 417 -4.61 2.41 -1.05
N THR A 418 -3.85 1.42 -1.44
CA THR A 418 -2.97 1.45 -2.61
C THR A 418 -3.45 0.51 -3.72
N ALA A 419 -4.48 -0.26 -3.40
CA ALA A 419 -5.30 -1.04 -4.30
C ALA A 419 -6.75 -0.98 -3.79
N PRO A 420 -7.76 -1.40 -4.57
CA PRO A 420 -9.16 -1.27 -4.18
C PRO A 420 -9.46 -1.89 -2.82
N PRO A 421 -10.14 -1.17 -1.91
CA PRO A 421 -10.71 -1.77 -0.72
C PRO A 421 -11.89 -2.67 -1.11
N LEU A 422 -11.87 -3.93 -0.65
CA LEU A 422 -12.82 -4.97 -1.07
C LEU A 422 -13.92 -5.21 -0.05
N ALA A 423 -13.64 -4.94 1.23
CA ALA A 423 -14.60 -5.17 2.30
C ALA A 423 -14.56 -4.04 3.34
N LEU A 424 -15.72 -3.77 3.92
CA LEU A 424 -15.92 -2.78 4.96
C LEU A 424 -16.69 -3.40 6.12
N THR A 425 -16.39 -2.98 7.34
CA THR A 425 -17.19 -3.28 8.52
C THR A 425 -17.18 -2.10 9.50
N GLU A 426 -18.31 -1.85 10.15
CA GLU A 426 -18.34 -0.94 11.29
C GLU A 426 -17.58 -1.55 12.47
N LEU A 427 -16.95 -0.70 13.26
CA LEU A 427 -16.33 -1.07 14.50
C LEU A 427 -16.99 -0.30 15.63
N PRO A 428 -17.67 -0.95 16.58
CA PRO A 428 -18.26 -0.25 17.71
C PRO A 428 -17.18 0.44 18.55
N GLY A 429 -17.40 1.70 18.89
CA GLY A 429 -16.49 2.52 19.67
C GLY A 429 -17.26 3.42 20.64
N ASP A 430 -16.63 3.74 21.78
CA ASP A 430 -17.29 4.43 22.89
C ASP A 430 -17.67 5.90 22.60
N SER A 431 -17.09 6.55 21.59
CA SER A 431 -17.33 7.99 21.35
C SER A 431 -17.14 8.48 19.91
N GLN A 432 -16.71 7.64 18.99
CA GLN A 432 -16.44 8.04 17.59
C GLN A 432 -16.84 6.93 16.63
N ALA A 433 -17.45 7.32 15.51
CA ALA A 433 -17.75 6.40 14.42
C ALA A 433 -16.44 5.88 13.81
N LEU A 434 -16.29 4.56 13.80
CA LEU A 434 -15.11 3.86 13.28
C LEU A 434 -15.52 2.88 12.19
N VAL A 435 -14.78 2.87 11.10
CA VAL A 435 -14.90 1.86 10.03
C VAL A 435 -13.55 1.18 9.85
N VAL A 436 -13.57 -0.11 9.60
CA VAL A 436 -12.42 -0.88 9.15
C VAL A 436 -12.64 -1.30 7.72
N SER A 437 -11.63 -1.09 6.89
CA SER A 437 -11.57 -1.58 5.52
C SER A 437 -10.49 -2.63 5.37
N ALA A 438 -10.72 -3.59 4.49
CA ALA A 438 -9.72 -4.53 4.02
C ALA A 438 -9.62 -4.44 2.51
N GLY A 439 -8.42 -4.52 1.96
CA GLY A 439 -8.20 -4.25 0.55
C GLY A 439 -7.30 -5.23 -0.18
N ALA A 440 -7.30 -5.08 -1.50
CA ALA A 440 -6.40 -5.78 -2.40
C ALA A 440 -4.92 -5.42 -2.17
N ASP A 441 -4.64 -4.31 -1.47
CA ASP A 441 -3.32 -3.95 -0.97
C ASP A 441 -2.88 -4.75 0.27
N LYS A 442 -3.62 -5.80 0.63
CA LYS A 442 -3.35 -6.70 1.76
C LYS A 442 -3.36 -6.01 3.12
N THR A 443 -3.85 -4.77 3.23
CA THR A 443 -3.92 -4.04 4.49
C THR A 443 -5.33 -4.01 5.05
N LEU A 444 -5.43 -4.12 6.39
CA LEU A 444 -6.60 -3.73 7.15
C LEU A 444 -6.36 -2.32 7.68
N ARG A 445 -7.30 -1.40 7.42
CA ARG A 445 -7.15 0.01 7.82
C ARG A 445 -8.33 0.46 8.65
N ARG A 446 -8.05 1.27 9.66
CA ARG A 446 -9.05 1.87 10.53
C ARG A 446 -9.20 3.35 10.22
N TRP A 447 -10.44 3.78 10.09
CA TRP A 447 -10.81 5.15 9.74
C TRP A 447 -11.68 5.72 10.85
N LYS A 448 -11.29 6.90 11.34
CA LYS A 448 -12.12 7.71 12.22
C LYS A 448 -12.97 8.62 11.35
N LEU A 449 -14.27 8.54 11.51
CA LEU A 449 -15.21 9.38 10.80
C LEU A 449 -15.61 10.53 11.71
N ALA A 450 -15.65 11.74 11.16
CA ALA A 450 -16.08 12.93 11.86
C ALA A 450 -17.22 13.57 11.06
N GLY A 451 -18.21 14.12 11.74
CA GLY A 451 -19.36 14.77 11.14
C GLY A 451 -19.06 16.11 10.48
N HIS A 452 -20.13 16.79 10.09
CA HIS A 452 -20.07 18.09 9.43
C HIS A 452 -19.27 19.13 10.23
N GLY A 453 -18.18 19.65 9.65
CA GLY A 453 -17.36 20.71 10.23
C GLY A 453 -15.96 20.30 10.71
N SER A 454 -15.68 19.03 10.83
CA SER A 454 -14.31 18.56 11.11
C SER A 454 -13.49 18.61 9.79
N ARG A 455 -12.55 19.52 9.72
CA ARG A 455 -11.55 19.45 8.64
C ARG A 455 -10.85 18.10 8.74
N PRO A 456 -10.73 17.34 7.63
CA PRO A 456 -9.88 16.16 7.64
C PRO A 456 -8.50 16.57 8.13
N ALA A 457 -8.03 15.95 9.19
CA ALA A 457 -6.78 16.28 9.87
C ALA A 457 -5.54 15.93 9.03
N ARG A 458 -5.62 15.99 7.69
CA ARG A 458 -4.51 15.67 6.82
C ARG A 458 -4.55 16.42 5.51
N VAL A 459 -3.49 17.18 5.28
CA VAL A 459 -3.13 17.58 3.92
C VAL A 459 -2.83 16.28 3.17
N VAL A 460 -3.76 15.86 2.32
CA VAL A 460 -3.54 14.76 1.39
C VAL A 460 -2.37 15.17 0.50
N ARG A 461 -1.29 14.42 0.57
CA ARG A 461 -0.17 14.62 -0.34
C ARG A 461 -0.51 13.93 -1.64
N ARG A 462 -0.31 14.65 -2.71
CA ARG A 462 -0.50 14.12 -4.05
C ARG A 462 0.57 13.07 -4.34
N PRO A 463 0.22 11.94 -4.94
CA PRO A 463 1.19 10.93 -5.34
C PRO A 463 2.30 11.55 -6.18
N VAL A 464 3.53 11.15 -5.93
CA VAL A 464 4.67 11.55 -6.74
C VAL A 464 4.62 10.75 -8.03
N THR A 465 4.52 11.45 -9.16
CA THR A 465 4.46 10.82 -10.49
C THR A 465 5.86 10.48 -11.00
N ALA A 466 6.86 11.29 -10.66
CA ALA A 466 8.26 11.04 -11.00
C ALA A 466 9.19 11.73 -10.00
N ALA A 467 10.37 11.16 -9.78
CA ALA A 467 11.45 11.79 -9.00
C ALA A 467 12.82 11.37 -9.54
N ALA A 468 13.82 12.25 -9.40
CA ALA A 468 15.17 11.96 -9.85
C ALA A 468 16.24 12.69 -9.02
N LEU A 469 17.40 12.04 -8.90
CA LEU A 469 18.63 12.64 -8.38
C LEU A 469 19.60 12.94 -9.53
N PRO A 470 20.33 14.06 -9.49
CA PRO A 470 21.39 14.31 -10.45
C PRO A 470 22.53 13.30 -10.27
N SER A 471 23.13 12.88 -11.38
CA SER A 471 24.40 12.17 -11.32
C SER A 471 25.50 13.10 -10.78
N TRP A 472 26.54 12.53 -10.21
CA TRP A 472 27.69 13.31 -9.69
C TRP A 472 28.38 14.17 -10.76
N ALA A 473 28.28 13.80 -12.05
CA ALA A 473 28.85 14.59 -13.16
C ALA A 473 28.23 15.99 -13.29
N ILE A 474 27.07 16.22 -12.65
CA ILE A 474 26.49 17.56 -12.55
C ILE A 474 27.11 18.22 -11.33
N ALA A 475 28.06 19.12 -11.57
CA ALA A 475 28.73 19.90 -10.55
C ALA A 475 27.76 20.87 -9.85
N ALA A 476 26.80 20.33 -9.15
CA ALA A 476 25.94 21.09 -8.25
C ALA A 476 26.52 21.00 -6.84
N PRO A 477 26.78 22.13 -6.18
CA PRO A 477 27.38 22.17 -4.85
C PRO A 477 26.45 21.60 -3.77
N SER A 478 25.21 21.26 -4.12
CA SER A 478 24.16 20.80 -3.20
C SER A 478 23.37 19.62 -3.76
N LEU A 479 22.80 18.81 -2.87
CA LEU A 479 21.93 17.71 -3.23
C LEU A 479 20.60 18.25 -3.75
N LEU A 480 20.40 18.25 -5.07
CA LEU A 480 19.15 18.63 -5.72
C LEU A 480 18.26 17.41 -5.92
N ILE A 481 16.95 17.57 -5.73
CA ILE A 481 15.93 16.53 -5.91
C ILE A 481 14.85 17.09 -6.81
N ALA A 482 14.65 16.50 -7.98
CA ALA A 482 13.51 16.81 -8.84
C ALA A 482 12.34 15.92 -8.46
N VAL A 483 11.18 16.52 -8.19
CA VAL A 483 9.95 15.83 -7.79
C VAL A 483 8.78 16.40 -8.60
N ALA A 484 8.00 15.53 -9.20
CA ALA A 484 6.75 15.89 -9.86
C ALA A 484 5.56 15.23 -9.16
N ASP A 485 4.53 16.05 -8.97
CA ASP A 485 3.21 15.62 -8.51
C ASP A 485 2.14 16.23 -9.41
N GLU A 486 0.86 15.98 -9.15
CA GLU A 486 -0.24 16.62 -9.89
C GLU A 486 -0.27 18.17 -9.78
N ALA A 487 0.39 18.76 -8.77
CA ALA A 487 0.49 20.21 -8.62
C ALA A 487 1.61 20.82 -9.47
N GLY A 488 2.42 19.98 -10.13
CA GLY A 488 3.53 20.39 -10.99
C GLY A 488 4.88 19.85 -10.51
N THR A 489 5.95 20.43 -11.05
CA THR A 489 7.32 20.02 -10.77
C THR A 489 7.99 20.97 -9.79
N ALA A 490 8.65 20.41 -8.78
CA ALA A 490 9.48 21.15 -7.83
C ALA A 490 10.92 20.63 -7.85
N LEU A 491 11.88 21.54 -7.82
CA LEU A 491 13.29 21.26 -7.62
C LEU A 491 13.65 21.64 -6.18
N TRP A 492 13.96 20.65 -5.37
CA TRP A 492 14.32 20.82 -3.97
C TRP A 492 15.83 20.81 -3.79
N ASN A 493 16.32 21.74 -2.99
CA ASN A 493 17.67 21.67 -2.46
C ASN A 493 17.60 21.02 -1.07
N ALA A 494 18.11 19.80 -0.95
CA ALA A 494 18.02 19.03 0.28
C ALA A 494 18.84 19.62 1.44
N GLU A 495 19.88 20.41 1.15
CA GLU A 495 20.73 21.03 2.18
C GLU A 495 20.09 22.26 2.80
N THR A 496 19.40 23.06 1.98
CA THR A 496 18.80 24.33 2.43
C THR A 496 17.30 24.19 2.73
N GLY A 497 16.65 23.09 2.28
CA GLY A 497 15.22 22.89 2.36
C GLY A 497 14.42 23.85 1.44
N ARG A 498 15.08 24.65 0.63
CA ARG A 498 14.43 25.53 -0.34
C ARG A 498 13.99 24.74 -1.57
N HIS A 499 12.88 25.14 -2.15
CA HIS A 499 12.43 24.58 -3.41
C HIS A 499 12.03 25.68 -4.39
N VAL A 500 12.23 25.39 -5.66
CA VAL A 500 11.79 26.23 -6.77
C VAL A 500 10.81 25.40 -7.60
N ARG A 501 9.63 25.97 -7.89
CA ARG A 501 8.69 25.34 -8.81
C ARG A 501 9.07 25.70 -10.24
N LEU A 502 9.07 24.70 -11.12
CA LEU A 502 9.15 24.92 -12.54
C LEU A 502 7.85 25.59 -13.02
N PRO A 503 7.89 26.44 -14.07
CA PRO A 503 6.70 27.03 -14.62
C PRO A 503 5.63 25.96 -14.92
N ALA A 504 4.44 26.16 -14.37
CA ALA A 504 3.34 25.22 -14.52
C ALA A 504 2.92 25.10 -16.00
N GLY A 505 2.91 23.89 -16.52
CA GLY A 505 2.23 23.54 -17.76
C GLY A 505 0.94 22.78 -17.43
N GLU A 506 0.02 22.68 -18.37
CA GLU A 506 -1.23 21.93 -18.21
C GLU A 506 -1.03 20.41 -18.21
N SER A 507 0.20 19.93 -18.44
CA SER A 507 0.53 18.51 -18.59
C SER A 507 1.35 17.99 -17.40
N THR A 508 1.03 16.77 -16.93
CA THR A 508 1.75 16.10 -15.85
C THR A 508 3.09 15.56 -16.33
N VAL A 509 4.09 15.57 -15.44
CA VAL A 509 5.41 14.98 -15.73
C VAL A 509 5.37 13.47 -15.54
N THR A 510 5.89 12.75 -16.51
CA THR A 510 5.93 11.28 -16.55
C THR A 510 7.32 10.71 -16.27
N ALA A 511 8.37 11.42 -16.66
CA ALA A 511 9.75 10.99 -16.40
C ALA A 511 10.71 12.18 -16.30
N PHE A 512 11.85 11.95 -15.65
CA PHE A 512 12.97 12.89 -15.55
C PHE A 512 14.25 12.28 -16.10
N ALA A 513 15.11 13.14 -16.66
CA ALA A 513 16.52 12.82 -16.86
C ALA A 513 17.40 14.04 -16.53
N TRP A 514 18.61 13.78 -16.09
CA TRP A 514 19.63 14.79 -15.85
C TRP A 514 20.72 14.68 -16.90
N ALA A 515 21.18 15.80 -17.40
CA ALA A 515 22.24 15.84 -18.41
C ALA A 515 23.21 16.99 -18.16
N THR A 516 24.40 16.92 -18.75
CA THR A 516 25.35 18.03 -18.84
C THR A 516 25.68 18.25 -20.29
N VAL A 517 25.46 19.45 -20.80
CA VAL A 517 25.80 19.82 -22.19
C VAL A 517 26.75 21.01 -22.15
N CYS A 518 27.96 20.82 -22.68
CA CYS A 518 29.03 21.85 -22.67
C CYS A 518 29.34 22.40 -21.24
N GLY A 519 29.21 21.56 -20.22
CA GLY A 519 29.44 21.96 -18.81
C GLY A 519 28.20 22.52 -18.11
N ASP A 520 27.12 22.85 -18.82
CA ASP A 520 25.87 23.33 -18.24
C ASP A 520 25.03 22.19 -17.75
N PRO A 521 24.57 22.17 -16.47
CA PRO A 521 23.66 21.17 -15.95
C PRO A 521 22.23 21.44 -16.48
N LEU A 522 21.59 20.39 -16.99
CA LEU A 522 20.24 20.42 -17.53
C LEU A 522 19.35 19.43 -16.80
N LEU A 523 18.12 19.84 -16.53
CA LEU A 523 17.03 18.95 -16.15
C LEU A 523 16.10 18.79 -17.37
N LEU A 524 15.79 17.53 -17.71
CA LEU A 524 14.82 17.18 -18.74
C LEU A 524 13.56 16.62 -18.08
N THR A 525 12.40 17.07 -18.56
CA THR A 525 11.10 16.62 -18.06
C THR A 525 10.25 16.11 -19.22
N ALA A 526 9.84 14.84 -19.18
CA ALA A 526 8.86 14.30 -20.10
C ALA A 526 7.45 14.56 -19.57
N HIS A 527 6.51 14.81 -20.45
CA HIS A 527 5.16 15.22 -20.10
C HIS A 527 4.08 14.34 -20.76
N SER A 528 2.88 14.36 -20.17
CA SER A 528 1.70 13.66 -20.72
C SER A 528 1.26 14.20 -22.08
N ASP A 529 1.73 15.40 -22.48
CA ASP A 529 1.54 15.95 -23.83
C ASP A 529 2.54 15.40 -24.88
N ALA A 530 3.24 14.33 -24.54
CA ALA A 530 4.29 13.69 -25.32
C ALA A 530 5.49 14.60 -25.65
N GLY A 531 5.62 15.76 -25.02
CA GLY A 531 6.73 16.69 -25.15
C GLY A 531 7.80 16.49 -24.08
N ILE A 532 9.06 16.71 -24.42
CA ILE A 532 10.17 16.75 -23.48
C ILE A 532 10.66 18.19 -23.38
N ARG A 533 10.66 18.76 -22.19
CA ARG A 533 11.11 20.13 -21.94
C ARG A 533 12.51 20.10 -21.33
N ILE A 534 13.33 21.05 -21.74
CA ILE A 534 14.73 21.20 -21.31
C ILE A 534 14.86 22.46 -20.45
N TRP A 535 15.39 22.31 -19.25
CA TRP A 535 15.57 23.36 -18.27
C TRP A 535 17.07 23.55 -17.96
N SER A 536 17.56 24.80 -18.02
CA SER A 536 18.90 25.11 -17.53
C SER A 536 18.84 25.49 -16.06
N LEU A 537 19.83 25.04 -15.31
CA LEU A 537 19.98 25.34 -13.89
C LEU A 537 21.11 26.36 -13.74
N ASP A 538 20.77 27.61 -13.41
CA ASP A 538 21.78 28.61 -13.13
C ASP A 538 22.52 28.28 -11.82
N ALA A 539 23.77 27.87 -11.91
CA ALA A 539 24.60 27.41 -10.79
C ALA A 539 24.94 28.54 -9.77
N GLY A 540 24.51 29.77 -9.98
CA GLY A 540 25.02 30.91 -9.21
C GLY A 540 24.08 31.60 -8.23
N ASN A 541 22.78 31.66 -8.43
CA ASN A 541 21.94 32.61 -7.69
C ASN A 541 20.58 32.10 -7.17
N GLY A 542 20.29 30.79 -7.17
CA GLY A 542 19.00 30.30 -6.70
C GLY A 542 17.81 30.82 -7.52
N GLY A 543 18.04 31.24 -8.77
CA GLY A 543 17.03 31.67 -9.72
C GLY A 543 16.17 30.51 -10.23
N ALA A 544 14.97 30.82 -10.72
CA ALA A 544 14.09 29.82 -11.33
C ALA A 544 14.76 29.21 -12.57
N PRO A 545 14.69 27.88 -12.78
CA PRO A 545 15.23 27.23 -13.97
C PRO A 545 14.69 27.85 -15.26
N GLY A 546 15.59 28.18 -16.19
CA GLY A 546 15.23 28.76 -17.48
C GLY A 546 14.84 27.70 -18.51
N SER A 547 13.76 27.90 -19.27
CA SER A 547 13.43 27.03 -20.39
C SER A 547 14.46 27.19 -21.51
N ARG A 548 15.10 26.09 -21.94
CA ARG A 548 16.13 26.07 -22.99
C ARG A 548 15.64 25.45 -24.30
N GLY A 549 14.47 24.80 -24.29
CA GLY A 549 13.90 24.19 -25.47
C GLY A 549 12.87 23.11 -25.18
N LYS A 550 12.28 22.58 -26.26
CA LYS A 550 11.32 21.47 -26.23
C LYS A 550 11.65 20.49 -27.35
N LEU A 551 11.76 19.21 -27.03
CA LEU A 551 11.83 18.13 -28.03
C LEU A 551 10.40 17.61 -28.25
N VAL A 552 9.97 17.59 -29.51
CA VAL A 552 8.63 17.14 -29.87
C VAL A 552 8.77 16.17 -31.04
N ASN A 553 8.38 14.95 -30.84
CA ASN A 553 8.23 13.97 -31.94
C ASN A 553 7.54 12.67 -31.49
N HIS A 554 7.26 12.51 -30.19
CA HIS A 554 6.46 11.39 -29.72
C HIS A 554 4.97 11.67 -29.95
N SER A 555 4.21 10.64 -30.29
CA SER A 555 2.75 10.70 -30.42
C SER A 555 2.03 10.31 -29.15
N ILE A 556 2.73 9.60 -28.25
CA ILE A 556 2.25 9.12 -26.95
C ILE A 556 3.28 9.51 -25.87
N PRO A 557 2.88 9.71 -24.61
CA PRO A 557 3.78 10.10 -23.55
C PRO A 557 5.02 9.25 -23.43
N VAL A 558 6.14 9.90 -23.18
CA VAL A 558 7.41 9.26 -22.85
C VAL A 558 7.33 8.74 -21.42
N GLN A 559 7.64 7.46 -21.21
CA GLN A 559 7.58 6.80 -19.92
C GLN A 559 8.94 6.71 -19.20
N ALA A 560 10.02 6.65 -19.99
CA ALA A 560 11.37 6.56 -19.46
C ALA A 560 12.35 7.39 -20.27
N MET A 561 13.35 7.92 -19.61
CA MET A 561 14.43 8.72 -20.21
C MET A 561 15.74 8.48 -19.47
N GLU A 562 16.83 8.32 -20.22
CA GLU A 562 18.18 8.27 -19.68
C GLU A 562 19.13 9.07 -20.57
N ALA A 563 19.92 9.96 -19.97
CA ALA A 563 20.93 10.74 -20.67
C ALA A 563 22.33 10.17 -20.42
N PHE A 564 23.15 10.14 -21.46
CA PHE A 564 24.51 9.60 -21.39
C PHE A 564 25.44 10.33 -22.35
N THR A 565 26.73 10.09 -22.21
CA THR A 565 27.76 10.66 -23.09
C THR A 565 28.30 9.58 -24.04
N ASP A 566 28.42 9.94 -25.31
CA ASP A 566 29.08 9.13 -26.33
C ASP A 566 30.15 9.99 -27.00
N GLY A 567 31.38 9.79 -26.59
CA GLY A 567 32.50 10.68 -26.90
C GLY A 567 32.26 12.11 -26.38
N GLU A 568 32.26 13.09 -27.31
CA GLU A 568 31.98 14.50 -26.95
C GLU A 568 30.46 14.86 -26.97
N ARG A 569 29.60 13.92 -27.31
CA ARG A 569 28.15 14.18 -27.46
C ARG A 569 27.40 13.78 -26.21
N THR A 570 26.48 14.62 -25.81
CA THR A 570 25.48 14.25 -24.80
C THR A 570 24.21 13.80 -25.52
N LEU A 571 23.85 12.55 -25.33
CA LEU A 571 22.71 11.89 -25.94
C LEU A 571 21.61 11.65 -24.92
N LEU A 572 20.37 11.57 -25.38
CA LEU A 572 19.20 11.19 -24.59
C LEU A 572 18.50 10.02 -25.28
N ALA A 573 18.33 8.93 -24.56
CA ALA A 573 17.44 7.83 -24.96
C ALA A 573 16.07 8.02 -24.31
N THR A 574 14.99 7.79 -25.08
CA THR A 574 13.61 7.94 -24.61
C THR A 574 12.77 6.75 -25.01
N GLY A 575 12.00 6.21 -24.07
CA GLY A 575 11.03 5.13 -24.27
C GLY A 575 9.60 5.64 -24.16
N SER A 576 8.75 5.25 -25.09
CA SER A 576 7.38 5.75 -25.18
C SER A 576 6.34 4.63 -25.09
N GLY A 577 5.11 5.03 -24.74
CA GLY A 577 3.96 4.14 -24.74
C GLY A 577 3.60 3.55 -26.11
N ASP A 578 4.14 4.10 -27.21
CA ASP A 578 3.97 3.57 -28.58
C ASP A 578 4.93 2.41 -28.93
N GLY A 579 5.74 1.96 -27.97
CA GLY A 579 6.75 0.91 -28.19
C GLY A 579 8.03 1.42 -28.87
N SER A 580 8.14 2.72 -29.16
CA SER A 580 9.35 3.26 -29.79
C SER A 580 10.40 3.66 -28.75
N VAL A 581 11.66 3.38 -29.09
CA VAL A 581 12.84 3.97 -28.44
C VAL A 581 13.41 5.01 -29.39
N ARG A 582 13.70 6.21 -28.88
CA ARG A 582 14.28 7.28 -29.70
C ARG A 582 15.55 7.82 -29.09
N LEU A 583 16.48 8.20 -29.95
CA LEU A 583 17.76 8.77 -29.57
C LEU A 583 17.85 10.23 -30.03
N TRP A 584 18.30 11.09 -29.14
CA TRP A 584 18.39 12.53 -29.37
C TRP A 584 19.81 13.04 -29.09
N ASP A 585 20.29 13.96 -29.90
CA ASP A 585 21.46 14.80 -29.60
C ASP A 585 20.99 16.03 -28.83
N LEU A 586 21.34 16.14 -27.57
CA LEU A 586 20.92 17.25 -26.72
C LEU A 586 21.60 18.57 -27.07
N GLY A 587 22.84 18.53 -27.54
CA GLY A 587 23.57 19.72 -27.96
C GLY A 587 22.93 20.38 -29.21
N ARG A 588 22.43 19.56 -30.14
CA ARG A 588 21.79 20.00 -31.38
C ARG A 588 20.26 20.00 -31.30
N GLN A 589 19.69 19.49 -30.22
CA GLN A 589 18.25 19.34 -29.97
C GLN A 589 17.52 18.66 -31.14
N ARG A 590 18.11 17.60 -31.71
CA ARG A 590 17.52 16.85 -32.81
C ARG A 590 17.51 15.36 -32.56
N GLN A 591 16.49 14.70 -33.13
CA GLN A 591 16.43 13.25 -33.14
C GLN A 591 17.48 12.67 -34.08
N LEU A 592 18.22 11.66 -33.60
CA LEU A 592 19.24 10.93 -34.36
C LEU A 592 18.66 9.62 -34.91
N ALA A 593 17.91 8.86 -34.08
CA ALA A 593 17.38 7.55 -34.44
C ALA A 593 16.00 7.32 -33.83
N ARG A 594 15.28 6.36 -34.41
CA ARG A 594 14.03 5.79 -33.90
C ARG A 594 14.04 4.29 -34.16
N TRP A 595 13.67 3.52 -33.13
CA TRP A 595 13.61 2.07 -33.16
C TRP A 595 12.23 1.63 -32.66
N ASP A 596 11.50 0.83 -33.46
CA ASP A 596 10.08 0.49 -33.25
C ASP A 596 9.88 -1.03 -33.00
N ASP A 597 10.87 -1.72 -32.44
CA ASP A 597 10.85 -3.17 -32.34
C ASP A 597 10.07 -3.73 -31.14
N HIS A 598 9.77 -2.92 -30.08
CA HIS A 598 8.90 -3.37 -29.02
C HIS A 598 7.44 -3.44 -29.47
N MET A 599 6.76 -4.54 -29.14
CA MET A 599 5.36 -4.76 -29.52
C MET A 599 4.38 -3.99 -28.61
N LEU A 600 4.81 -3.63 -27.39
CA LEU A 600 4.03 -2.88 -26.41
C LEU A 600 4.88 -1.73 -25.85
N SER A 601 4.33 -0.98 -24.91
CA SER A 601 4.98 0.19 -24.33
C SER A 601 6.38 -0.10 -23.79
N VAL A 602 7.32 0.79 -24.03
CA VAL A 602 8.63 0.83 -23.39
C VAL A 602 8.47 1.48 -22.02
N ARG A 603 8.71 0.71 -20.98
CA ARG A 603 8.47 1.12 -19.59
C ARG A 603 9.68 1.73 -18.91
N ASP A 604 10.87 1.27 -19.28
CA ASP A 604 12.11 1.75 -18.66
C ASP A 604 13.28 1.68 -19.65
N ILE A 605 14.27 2.54 -19.41
CA ILE A 605 15.51 2.65 -20.17
C ILE A 605 16.70 2.76 -19.22
N ALA A 606 17.74 2.01 -19.51
CA ALA A 606 19.03 2.15 -18.86
C ALA A 606 20.15 2.19 -19.89
N VAL A 607 21.33 2.67 -19.50
CA VAL A 607 22.52 2.70 -20.33
C VAL A 607 23.58 1.77 -19.76
N LEU A 608 24.16 0.95 -20.62
CA LEU A 608 25.25 0.04 -20.30
C LEU A 608 26.53 0.55 -20.94
N ASP A 609 27.47 1.00 -20.13
CA ASP A 609 28.81 1.35 -20.59
C ASP A 609 29.62 0.07 -20.82
N THR A 610 30.13 -0.10 -22.04
CA THR A 610 31.01 -1.20 -22.42
C THR A 610 32.34 -0.67 -22.95
N GLU A 611 33.33 -1.54 -23.12
CA GLU A 611 34.63 -1.15 -23.70
C GLU A 611 34.50 -0.64 -25.14
N ASP A 612 33.48 -1.11 -25.87
CA ASP A 612 33.22 -0.72 -27.27
C ASP A 612 32.30 0.51 -27.40
N GLY A 613 31.84 1.10 -26.29
CA GLY A 613 30.91 2.24 -26.27
C GLY A 613 29.66 1.98 -25.41
N ALA A 614 28.78 2.96 -25.36
CA ALA A 614 27.54 2.87 -24.60
C ALA A 614 26.45 2.15 -25.40
N LEU A 615 25.74 1.22 -24.77
CA LEU A 615 24.55 0.56 -25.31
C LEU A 615 23.31 1.05 -24.55
N VAL A 616 22.23 1.34 -25.28
CA VAL A 616 20.93 1.62 -24.68
C VAL A 616 20.20 0.29 -24.44
N VAL A 617 19.68 0.10 -23.26
CA VAL A 617 18.91 -1.07 -22.83
C VAL A 617 17.48 -0.64 -22.56
N SER A 618 16.49 -1.25 -23.19
CA SER A 618 15.09 -0.93 -22.99
C SER A 618 14.30 -2.11 -22.45
N ALA A 619 13.35 -1.85 -21.56
CA ALA A 619 12.42 -2.80 -20.99
C ALA A 619 11.01 -2.58 -21.54
N GLY A 620 10.39 -3.60 -22.09
CA GLY A 620 9.06 -3.55 -22.67
C GLY A 620 7.99 -4.28 -21.88
N ALA A 621 6.78 -3.74 -21.92
CA ALA A 621 5.59 -4.45 -21.43
C ALA A 621 5.32 -5.76 -22.19
N ASP A 622 5.97 -5.96 -23.33
CA ASP A 622 5.96 -7.19 -24.14
C ASP A 622 6.80 -8.34 -23.51
N GLY A 623 7.35 -8.14 -22.31
CA GLY A 623 8.15 -9.12 -21.59
C GLY A 623 9.58 -9.27 -22.14
N THR A 624 10.03 -8.34 -22.98
CA THR A 624 11.37 -8.37 -23.56
C THR A 624 12.26 -7.23 -23.05
N VAL A 625 13.56 -7.50 -22.99
CA VAL A 625 14.63 -6.50 -22.89
C VAL A 625 15.42 -6.47 -24.19
N ARG A 626 15.68 -5.28 -24.72
CA ARG A 626 16.39 -5.07 -25.98
C ARG A 626 17.60 -4.17 -25.82
N LEU A 627 18.62 -4.40 -26.65
CA LEU A 627 19.86 -3.65 -26.68
C LEU A 627 19.98 -2.91 -28.01
N TRP A 628 20.37 -1.64 -27.94
CA TRP A 628 20.50 -0.74 -29.09
C TRP A 628 21.88 -0.08 -29.05
N ASP A 629 22.52 -0.08 -30.19
CA ASP A 629 23.77 0.64 -30.39
C ASP A 629 23.44 2.05 -30.93
N PRO A 630 23.84 3.12 -30.21
CA PRO A 630 23.59 4.49 -30.66
C PRO A 630 24.15 4.83 -32.06
N ALA A 631 25.20 4.14 -32.49
CA ALA A 631 25.87 4.39 -33.77
C ALA A 631 25.24 3.59 -34.95
N THR A 632 24.86 2.33 -34.69
CA THR A 632 24.43 1.40 -35.76
C THR A 632 22.96 1.04 -35.68
N GLY A 633 22.27 1.38 -34.61
CA GLY A 633 20.85 1.04 -34.42
C GLY A 633 20.63 -0.27 -33.63
N PRO A 634 19.68 -1.12 -34.05
CA PRO A 634 19.49 -2.41 -33.38
C PRO A 634 20.83 -3.16 -33.40
N SER A 635 21.28 -3.61 -32.24
CA SER A 635 22.62 -4.24 -32.10
C SER A 635 22.80 -5.53 -32.88
N GLY A 636 21.80 -5.93 -33.70
CA GLY A 636 21.76 -7.22 -34.40
C GLY A 636 21.58 -8.42 -33.44
N ARG A 637 21.47 -8.15 -32.14
CA ARG A 637 21.27 -9.16 -31.11
C ARG A 637 19.78 -9.46 -30.92
N PRO A 638 19.40 -10.73 -30.66
CA PRO A 638 18.02 -11.06 -30.42
C PRO A 638 17.52 -10.42 -29.10
N PRO A 639 16.20 -10.18 -28.95
CA PRO A 639 15.64 -9.72 -27.68
C PRO A 639 15.83 -10.77 -26.59
N ILE A 640 16.02 -10.30 -25.35
CA ILE A 640 16.00 -11.17 -24.17
C ILE A 640 14.53 -11.38 -23.78
N HIS A 641 14.03 -12.60 -23.90
CA HIS A 641 12.71 -12.98 -23.39
C HIS A 641 12.81 -13.29 -21.91
N CYS A 642 12.36 -12.37 -21.08
CA CYS A 642 12.56 -12.46 -19.63
C CYS A 642 11.66 -13.49 -18.94
N GLY A 643 10.53 -13.88 -19.55
CA GLY A 643 9.58 -14.81 -18.95
C GLY A 643 8.90 -14.25 -17.69
N GLN A 644 8.77 -12.92 -17.58
CA GLN A 644 8.24 -12.21 -16.43
C GLN A 644 6.84 -11.59 -16.67
N GLN A 645 6.12 -12.04 -17.70
CA GLN A 645 4.81 -11.55 -18.18
C GLN A 645 4.78 -10.07 -18.61
N GLY A 646 5.69 -9.25 -18.19
CA GLY A 646 5.95 -7.86 -18.51
C GLY A 646 7.19 -7.41 -17.76
N VAL A 647 8.06 -6.62 -18.39
CA VAL A 647 9.21 -6.02 -17.72
C VAL A 647 8.88 -4.56 -17.43
N HIS A 648 8.91 -4.20 -16.16
CA HIS A 648 8.59 -2.85 -15.71
C HIS A 648 9.81 -1.95 -15.62
N THR A 649 10.95 -2.53 -15.26
CA THR A 649 12.16 -1.75 -14.98
C THR A 649 13.41 -2.53 -15.35
N VAL A 650 14.45 -1.81 -15.71
CA VAL A 650 15.75 -2.36 -16.09
C VAL A 650 16.88 -1.55 -15.44
N ALA A 651 17.92 -2.23 -15.00
CA ALA A 651 19.13 -1.60 -14.52
C ALA A 651 20.35 -2.31 -15.11
N THR A 652 21.45 -1.59 -15.24
CA THR A 652 22.72 -2.14 -15.73
C THR A 652 23.74 -2.21 -14.61
N VAL A 653 24.46 -3.31 -14.51
CA VAL A 653 25.57 -3.48 -13.57
C VAL A 653 26.88 -3.43 -14.40
N PRO A 654 27.54 -2.27 -14.43
CA PRO A 654 28.76 -2.11 -15.23
C PRO A 654 29.88 -3.03 -14.71
N PRO A 655 30.66 -3.64 -15.61
CA PRO A 655 31.75 -4.54 -15.22
C PRO A 655 32.89 -3.78 -14.53
N ARG A 656 33.60 -4.45 -13.63
CA ARG A 656 34.99 -4.12 -13.31
C ARG A 656 35.92 -4.99 -14.16
N HIS A 657 37.21 -4.69 -14.17
CA HIS A 657 38.22 -5.48 -14.89
C HIS A 657 38.02 -6.99 -14.66
N GLY A 658 37.69 -7.71 -15.74
CA GLY A 658 37.48 -9.16 -15.72
C GLY A 658 36.11 -9.64 -15.29
N GLU A 659 35.16 -8.75 -14.95
CA GLU A 659 33.76 -9.09 -14.67
C GLU A 659 32.90 -9.00 -15.95
N ALA A 660 31.85 -9.80 -16.03
CA ALA A 660 30.85 -9.67 -17.09
C ALA A 660 29.94 -8.47 -16.83
N ALA A 661 29.60 -7.73 -17.87
CA ALA A 661 28.54 -6.72 -17.81
C ALA A 661 27.19 -7.41 -17.67
N LEU A 662 26.40 -7.00 -16.68
CA LEU A 662 25.09 -7.60 -16.41
C LEU A 662 23.96 -6.60 -16.64
N ILE A 663 22.82 -7.14 -17.08
CA ILE A 663 21.55 -6.42 -17.16
C ILE A 663 20.61 -7.05 -16.13
N ALA A 664 19.93 -6.23 -15.34
CA ALA A 664 18.93 -6.66 -14.39
C ALA A 664 17.53 -6.27 -14.89
N SER A 665 16.58 -7.18 -14.90
CA SER A 665 15.18 -6.91 -15.26
C SER A 665 14.27 -7.14 -14.06
N GLY A 666 13.35 -6.19 -13.79
CA GLY A 666 12.29 -6.32 -12.80
C GLY A 666 10.93 -6.50 -13.48
N GLY A 667 10.20 -7.54 -13.08
CA GLY A 667 8.99 -7.98 -13.77
C GLY A 667 7.70 -7.90 -12.97
N GLU A 668 6.59 -8.16 -13.65
CA GLU A 668 5.23 -8.26 -13.10
C GLU A 668 5.12 -9.39 -12.06
N ASP A 669 5.97 -10.44 -12.20
CA ASP A 669 6.00 -11.62 -11.32
C ASP A 669 6.70 -11.37 -9.98
N GLY A 670 7.09 -10.13 -9.66
CA GLY A 670 7.79 -9.78 -8.42
C GLY A 670 9.24 -10.24 -8.36
N THR A 671 9.81 -10.69 -9.46
CA THR A 671 11.19 -11.17 -9.50
C THR A 671 12.14 -10.19 -10.19
N VAL A 672 13.40 -10.20 -9.75
CA VAL A 672 14.50 -9.57 -10.45
C VAL A 672 15.38 -10.65 -11.05
N ARG A 673 15.67 -10.56 -12.35
CA ARG A 673 16.51 -11.52 -13.08
C ARG A 673 17.73 -10.82 -13.65
N LEU A 674 18.84 -11.56 -13.73
CA LEU A 674 20.08 -11.08 -14.29
C LEU A 674 20.39 -11.77 -15.61
N TRP A 675 20.97 -10.98 -16.50
CA TRP A 675 21.32 -11.39 -17.86
C TRP A 675 22.75 -10.97 -18.13
N ASP A 676 23.54 -11.85 -18.68
CA ASP A 676 24.87 -11.52 -19.19
C ASP A 676 24.73 -10.72 -20.49
N ALA A 677 25.26 -9.53 -20.54
CA ALA A 677 25.07 -8.61 -21.65
C ALA A 677 25.76 -9.07 -22.95
N ALA A 678 26.80 -9.90 -22.87
CA ALA A 678 27.51 -10.41 -24.04
C ALA A 678 26.80 -11.64 -24.65
N THR A 679 26.35 -12.57 -23.82
CA THR A 679 25.73 -13.82 -24.23
C THR A 679 24.22 -13.78 -24.31
N LEU A 680 23.57 -12.78 -23.68
CA LEU A 680 22.11 -12.61 -23.52
C LEU A 680 21.42 -13.78 -22.79
N ARG A 681 22.19 -14.54 -22.02
CA ARG A 681 21.68 -15.66 -21.23
C ARG A 681 21.48 -15.26 -19.77
N ALA A 682 20.59 -15.97 -19.09
CA ALA A 682 20.40 -15.78 -17.66
C ALA A 682 21.72 -16.01 -16.90
N ALA A 683 22.05 -15.06 -16.05
CA ALA A 683 23.26 -15.05 -15.24
C ALA A 683 22.95 -15.49 -13.80
N GLY A 684 22.48 -16.74 -13.62
CA GLY A 684 22.16 -17.35 -12.33
C GLY A 684 20.69 -17.27 -11.94
N ASP A 685 20.38 -17.59 -10.67
CA ASP A 685 19.03 -17.65 -10.14
C ASP A 685 18.39 -16.25 -9.99
N ARG A 686 17.07 -16.20 -10.00
CA ARG A 686 16.29 -14.97 -9.76
C ARG A 686 16.38 -14.52 -8.31
N PHE A 687 16.22 -13.21 -8.10
CA PHE A 687 15.97 -12.64 -6.79
C PHE A 687 14.47 -12.45 -6.61
N ASP A 688 13.97 -12.76 -5.44
CA ASP A 688 12.58 -12.59 -5.08
C ASP A 688 12.41 -11.28 -4.31
N ALA A 689 11.63 -10.34 -4.86
CA ALA A 689 11.30 -9.07 -4.22
C ALA A 689 9.93 -9.13 -3.50
N GLY A 690 9.31 -10.31 -3.44
CA GLY A 690 8.04 -10.53 -2.78
C GLY A 690 6.84 -10.40 -3.73
N ASP A 691 5.67 -10.24 -3.15
CA ASP A 691 4.42 -10.21 -3.91
C ASP A 691 4.17 -8.87 -4.59
N GLY A 692 3.96 -8.90 -5.87
CA GLY A 692 3.63 -7.77 -6.72
C GLY A 692 4.79 -7.33 -7.62
N PRO A 693 4.49 -6.50 -8.64
CA PRO A 693 5.47 -6.13 -9.66
C PRO A 693 6.66 -5.35 -9.07
N VAL A 694 7.83 -5.57 -9.63
CA VAL A 694 9.01 -4.73 -9.39
C VAL A 694 8.91 -3.52 -10.30
N THR A 695 8.53 -2.37 -9.76
CA THR A 695 8.30 -1.14 -10.54
C THR A 695 9.52 -0.23 -10.63
N ALA A 696 10.48 -0.42 -9.75
CA ALA A 696 11.72 0.37 -9.74
C ALA A 696 12.93 -0.49 -9.37
N LEU A 697 14.02 -0.32 -10.09
CA LEU A 697 15.26 -1.08 -9.94
C LEU A 697 16.46 -0.17 -10.18
N VAL A 698 17.43 -0.21 -9.29
CA VAL A 698 18.70 0.51 -9.46
C VAL A 698 19.88 -0.37 -9.06
N SER A 699 21.02 -0.14 -9.71
CA SER A 699 22.28 -0.78 -9.38
C SER A 699 23.26 0.23 -8.78
N PHE A 700 24.05 -0.22 -7.84
CA PHE A 700 25.13 0.59 -7.27
C PHE A 700 26.30 -0.29 -6.80
N ARG A 701 27.41 0.35 -6.47
CA ARG A 701 28.51 -0.33 -5.80
C ARG A 701 28.74 0.27 -4.42
N THR A 702 29.09 -0.59 -3.47
CA THR A 702 29.55 -0.14 -2.16
C THR A 702 30.95 0.48 -2.29
N PRO A 703 31.42 1.25 -1.31
CA PRO A 703 32.80 1.76 -1.27
C PRO A 703 33.84 0.66 -1.47
N ALA A 704 33.63 -0.55 -0.92
CA ALA A 704 34.49 -1.72 -1.18
C ALA A 704 34.38 -2.27 -2.62
N GLY A 705 33.51 -1.69 -3.44
CA GLY A 705 33.33 -2.07 -4.84
C GLY A 705 32.39 -3.22 -5.10
N ARG A 706 31.70 -3.73 -4.10
CA ARG A 706 30.72 -4.80 -4.20
C ARG A 706 29.51 -4.35 -5.01
N PRO A 707 29.13 -5.07 -6.07
CA PRO A 707 27.94 -4.70 -6.86
C PRO A 707 26.67 -5.08 -6.11
N CYS A 708 25.75 -4.13 -6.00
CA CYS A 708 24.47 -4.29 -5.35
C CYS A 708 23.32 -3.90 -6.28
N LEU A 709 22.15 -4.50 -6.05
CA LEU A 709 20.87 -4.13 -6.66
C LEU A 709 19.89 -3.74 -5.56
N ALA A 710 19.12 -2.67 -5.80
CA ALA A 710 17.98 -2.32 -4.99
C ALA A 710 16.71 -2.34 -5.85
N ALA A 711 15.68 -3.04 -5.40
CA ALA A 711 14.38 -3.11 -6.07
C ALA A 711 13.26 -2.69 -5.14
N ALA A 712 12.23 -2.08 -5.70
CA ALA A 712 11.03 -1.67 -4.99
C ALA A 712 9.78 -1.80 -5.87
N GLY A 713 8.63 -1.81 -5.22
CA GLY A 713 7.34 -1.92 -5.88
C GLY A 713 6.17 -1.48 -4.99
N PRO A 714 4.94 -1.83 -5.38
CA PRO A 714 3.73 -1.48 -4.65
C PRO A 714 3.67 -1.99 -3.21
N SER A 715 4.47 -3.01 -2.85
CA SER A 715 4.59 -3.49 -1.47
C SER A 715 5.12 -2.43 -0.50
N GLY A 716 5.76 -1.37 -1.02
CA GLY A 716 6.41 -0.36 -0.19
C GLY A 716 7.68 -0.86 0.50
N THR A 717 8.27 -1.92 -0.01
CA THR A 717 9.51 -2.50 0.51
C THR A 717 10.63 -2.30 -0.50
N ILE A 718 11.79 -1.90 -0.01
CA ILE A 718 13.03 -1.85 -0.79
C ILE A 718 13.87 -3.04 -0.37
N HIS A 719 14.18 -3.90 -1.32
CA HIS A 719 15.08 -5.04 -1.14
C HIS A 719 16.45 -4.69 -1.72
N VAL A 720 17.51 -5.03 -1.00
CA VAL A 720 18.89 -4.84 -1.46
C VAL A 720 19.62 -6.18 -1.45
N TRP A 721 20.25 -6.52 -2.56
CA TRP A 721 21.04 -7.76 -2.72
C TRP A 721 22.47 -7.49 -3.15
N ASP A 722 23.35 -8.39 -2.74
CA ASP A 722 24.68 -8.56 -3.33
C ASP A 722 24.54 -9.35 -4.64
N VAL A 723 24.97 -8.75 -5.74
CA VAL A 723 24.88 -9.38 -7.07
C VAL A 723 25.82 -10.57 -7.21
N THR A 724 27.01 -10.49 -6.62
CA THR A 724 28.04 -11.54 -6.73
C THR A 724 27.76 -12.70 -5.79
N ALA A 725 27.51 -12.41 -4.52
CA ALA A 725 27.23 -13.42 -3.50
C ALA A 725 25.81 -14.01 -3.60
N ARG A 726 24.92 -13.37 -4.35
CA ARG A 726 23.51 -13.78 -4.48
C ARG A 726 22.76 -13.80 -3.15
N THR A 727 23.13 -12.95 -2.21
CA THR A 727 22.54 -12.88 -0.88
C THR A 727 21.70 -11.62 -0.72
N HIS A 728 20.58 -11.77 -0.01
CA HIS A 728 19.79 -10.64 0.45
C HIS A 728 20.54 -9.92 1.58
N LEU A 729 20.75 -8.61 1.45
CA LEU A 729 21.53 -7.82 2.40
C LEU A 729 20.67 -6.99 3.34
N LEU A 730 19.56 -6.43 2.83
CA LEU A 730 18.77 -5.48 3.59
C LEU A 730 17.35 -5.37 3.04
N ARG A 731 16.39 -5.25 3.94
CA ARG A 731 15.00 -4.93 3.67
C ARG A 731 14.64 -3.62 4.36
N ILE A 732 14.23 -2.61 3.60
CA ILE A 732 13.77 -1.32 4.13
C ILE A 732 12.27 -1.22 3.85
N VAL A 733 11.46 -1.11 4.88
CA VAL A 733 10.01 -1.02 4.75
C VAL A 733 9.59 0.43 4.90
N THR A 734 8.90 0.96 3.88
CA THR A 734 8.39 2.33 3.86
C THR A 734 6.91 2.41 4.25
N GLY A 735 6.20 1.28 4.17
CA GLY A 735 4.77 1.20 4.45
C GLY A 735 3.87 1.88 3.40
N ASN A 736 4.42 2.29 2.27
CA ASN A 736 3.69 2.92 1.16
C ASN A 736 4.25 2.46 -0.17
N PRO A 737 3.42 2.32 -1.22
CA PRO A 737 3.89 1.95 -2.54
C PRO A 737 4.95 2.88 -3.07
N LEU A 738 5.96 2.28 -3.66
CA LEU A 738 7.06 2.95 -4.32
C LEU A 738 6.94 2.78 -5.83
N SER A 739 7.07 3.89 -6.55
CA SER A 739 7.06 3.92 -8.00
C SER A 739 8.43 4.21 -8.60
N THR A 740 9.33 4.80 -7.82
CA THR A 740 10.62 5.26 -8.32
C THR A 740 11.73 5.00 -7.30
N LEU A 741 12.83 4.46 -7.79
CA LEU A 741 14.13 4.48 -7.12
C LEU A 741 15.11 5.24 -8.00
N ALA A 742 15.98 6.05 -7.38
CA ALA A 742 17.10 6.67 -8.06
C ALA A 742 18.32 6.62 -7.16
N ILE A 743 19.50 6.56 -7.77
CA ILE A 743 20.77 6.52 -7.05
C ILE A 743 21.66 7.66 -7.49
N ARG A 744 22.26 8.35 -6.52
CA ARG A 744 23.38 9.24 -6.80
C ARG A 744 24.65 8.41 -6.84
N ARG A 745 25.24 8.27 -8.02
CA ARG A 745 26.53 7.61 -8.19
C ARG A 745 27.64 8.57 -7.76
N THR A 746 28.59 8.11 -6.97
CA THR A 746 29.79 8.87 -6.60
C THR A 746 30.95 8.50 -7.52
N SER A 747 31.73 9.49 -7.96
CA SER A 747 32.87 9.29 -8.90
C SER A 747 34.16 8.92 -8.24
N GLU A 748 34.32 9.23 -6.94
CA GLU A 748 35.53 9.00 -6.23
C GLU A 748 35.47 7.69 -5.45
N PRO A 749 36.49 6.82 -5.58
CA PRO A 749 36.55 5.55 -4.87
C PRO A 749 36.60 5.68 -3.34
N ASP A 750 36.97 6.86 -2.83
CA ASP A 750 37.07 7.15 -1.38
C ASP A 750 35.90 7.98 -0.83
N ALA A 751 34.92 8.30 -1.66
CA ALA A 751 33.83 9.19 -1.28
C ALA A 751 32.59 8.40 -0.89
N GLU A 752 32.04 8.79 0.22
CA GLU A 752 30.72 8.65 0.76
C GLU A 752 29.84 7.48 0.24
N HIS A 753 29.11 6.86 1.15
CA HIS A 753 28.13 5.80 0.89
C HIS A 753 27.11 6.19 -0.20
N PRO A 754 26.63 5.23 -1.01
CA PRO A 754 25.65 5.50 -2.05
C PRO A 754 24.38 6.14 -1.47
N VAL A 755 23.89 7.19 -2.13
CA VAL A 755 22.67 7.90 -1.74
C VAL A 755 21.50 7.41 -2.59
N LEU A 756 20.50 6.84 -1.95
CA LEU A 756 19.30 6.34 -2.58
C LEU A 756 18.13 7.31 -2.37
N LEU A 757 17.37 7.54 -3.42
CA LEU A 757 16.05 8.18 -3.38
C LEU A 757 14.99 7.13 -3.60
N ALA A 758 13.94 7.16 -2.78
CA ALA A 758 12.72 6.38 -2.98
C ALA A 758 11.52 7.33 -2.99
N ALA A 759 10.65 7.17 -3.98
CA ALA A 759 9.46 7.99 -4.15
C ALA A 759 8.23 7.16 -4.50
N GLY A 760 7.06 7.65 -4.08
CA GLY A 760 5.80 6.97 -4.32
C GLY A 760 4.59 7.73 -3.80
N THR A 761 3.52 7.02 -3.46
CA THR A 761 2.22 7.60 -3.09
C THR A 761 2.26 8.48 -1.84
N ALA A 762 3.21 8.29 -0.94
CA ALA A 762 3.32 9.04 0.31
C ALA A 762 4.37 10.14 0.29
N GLY A 763 5.04 10.36 -0.83
CA GLY A 763 6.08 11.38 -0.99
C GLY A 763 7.44 10.80 -1.35
N VAL A 764 8.50 11.46 -0.91
CA VAL A 764 9.90 11.16 -1.27
C VAL A 764 10.76 11.07 -0.02
N CYS A 765 11.67 10.11 0.00
CA CYS A 765 12.74 10.03 1.00
C CYS A 765 14.10 9.82 0.34
N VAL A 766 15.14 10.39 0.93
CA VAL A 766 16.53 10.27 0.48
C VAL A 766 17.40 9.86 1.66
N PHE A 767 18.23 8.84 1.46
CA PHE A 767 19.08 8.30 2.51
C PHE A 767 20.37 7.70 1.95
N GLY A 768 21.45 7.78 2.73
CA GLY A 768 22.67 7.06 2.47
C GLY A 768 22.56 5.59 2.90
N VAL A 769 23.18 4.67 2.18
CA VAL A 769 23.13 3.22 2.45
C VAL A 769 24.50 2.73 2.90
N HIS A 770 24.57 2.02 4.04
CA HIS A 770 25.78 1.53 4.67
C HIS A 770 25.77 0.01 4.74
N LEU A 771 26.45 -0.67 3.83
CA LEU A 771 26.45 -2.14 3.75
C LEU A 771 27.78 -2.79 4.23
N GLU A 772 28.75 -2.01 4.69
CA GLU A 772 30.12 -2.47 4.91
C GLU A 772 30.47 -2.81 6.36
N ARG A 773 29.48 -2.92 7.24
CA ARG A 773 29.73 -3.21 8.65
C ARG A 773 29.80 -4.70 9.00
N TYR A 774 30.25 -5.55 8.05
CA TYR A 774 30.62 -6.97 8.39
C TYR A 774 31.69 -7.49 7.45
#